data_2c02a0cc894ecb65e1730cc85658c0c7
#
_entry.id   2c02a0cc894ecb65e1730cc85658c0c7
#
_cell.length_a   1.000
_cell.length_b   1.000
_cell.length_c   1.000
_cell.angle_alpha   90.00
_cell.angle_beta   90.00
_cell.angle_gamma   90.00
#
_symmetry.space_group_name_H-M   'P 1'
#
loop_
_entity.id
_entity.type
_entity.pdbx_description
1 polymer ?
#
loop_
_entity_poly.entity_id
_entity_poly.type
_entity_poly.pdbx_seq_one_letter_code
_entity_poly.pdbx_strand_id
1 'polypeptide(L)'
;MLLRTAYIMRKKMRSQMRRSRPSQKTNPLLAESQKTWTLWERRKELKEKEQKKSLLGLEHINRRKKNTSKKRRATERLRKGRQSTKAVKKEEGENSTSKKPKRTKVEIEEAKLLKIQKKEEEEKNRWRWWEEEKYENGVKWRFLEHKGPYFPPQYEPLPSNVQFYYDGKPVKLSTKAEEVALFFAQMLDHEYTTKTVFRENFFTDWRKEMSHEERTLIKVLDKCDFGEIHAMHKAKVEARRNLSKEEKLALKEANQKIADEYGYCLLDHHKERIGNFKIEPPGLFRGRGEHPKQGMLKKRIRPEDVIINCSKESKIPEPPAGHHWKEVRHDNTVTWLASWTENIQGAIKYVMLNANSKLKGEKDWEKYEVARKLKTCVEDIRNQYQQDFKSKTMETRQRAVALYFIDKLALRAGNEKEEGETADTVGCCSLRVEHITLHKKLDGNACVVEFDFLGKDSIRYYNKVPVLSKVFKNLGLFMKGKKPGDDLFDRLNTTSLNKHLSSLMPGLTAKVFRTYNASITLQEQLKELSNMSDNVAEKLLSYNRANRAVAILCNHQRAPPKTFEQSMANLQAKIDARKELLSQAKSELKQAKKDAAAQDSSDQKLTAKAAQVVQKKEATVKRCKEQLLRMEVQATDREENKQIALGTSKLNYLDPRISVAWSKNMEVPIEKIYNKTQRDKFAWAIDMTEEDFVF
;
A
#
# COMPACT_ATOMS: atom_id res chain seq x y z
N MET A 1 23.88 29.72 28.30
CA MET A 1 24.57 28.75 29.21
C MET A 1 25.10 27.53 28.44
N LEU A 2 24.40 26.95 27.52
CA LEU A 2 24.82 25.75 26.75
C LEU A 2 26.10 25.90 25.91
N LEU A 3 26.40 27.08 25.37
CA LEU A 3 27.61 27.34 24.58
C LEU A 3 28.88 27.41 25.43
N ARG A 4 28.78 27.80 26.71
CA ARG A 4 29.91 27.83 27.64
C ARG A 4 30.31 26.44 28.13
N THR A 5 29.35 25.56 28.32
CA THR A 5 29.59 24.18 28.73
C THR A 5 30.28 23.35 27.63
N ALA A 6 29.88 23.58 26.38
CA ALA A 6 30.48 22.92 25.22
C ALA A 6 31.96 23.39 25.00
N TYR A 7 32.26 24.65 25.30
CA TYR A 7 33.63 25.18 25.20
C TYR A 7 34.53 24.60 26.28
N ILE A 8 34.05 24.45 27.50
CA ILE A 8 34.81 23.88 28.63
C ILE A 8 35.08 22.39 28.42
N MET A 9 34.13 21.64 27.88
CA MET A 9 34.31 20.22 27.50
C MET A 9 35.36 20.08 26.38
N ARG A 10 35.32 20.94 25.35
CA ARG A 10 36.37 20.97 24.29
C ARG A 10 37.77 21.20 24.83
N LYS A 11 37.93 22.08 25.81
CA LYS A 11 39.23 22.39 26.41
C LYS A 11 39.77 21.25 27.28
N LYS A 12 38.89 20.55 28.00
CA LYS A 12 39.23 19.33 28.79
C LYS A 12 39.64 18.16 27.91
N MET A 13 38.93 17.92 26.81
CA MET A 13 39.29 16.83 25.87
C MET A 13 40.63 17.09 25.15
N ARG A 14 40.92 18.32 24.75
CA ARG A 14 42.24 18.67 24.14
C ARG A 14 43.42 18.54 25.11
N SER A 15 43.22 18.73 26.40
CA SER A 15 44.28 18.55 27.41
C SER A 15 44.56 17.08 27.74
N GLN A 16 43.55 16.20 27.63
CA GLN A 16 43.71 14.74 27.80
C GLN A 16 44.41 14.10 26.60
N MET A 17 44.16 14.57 25.36
CA MET A 17 44.81 14.05 24.15
C MET A 17 46.31 14.39 24.03
N ARG A 18 46.87 15.37 24.81
CA ARG A 18 48.28 15.71 24.77
C ARG A 18 49.16 14.92 25.77
N ARG A 19 48.59 14.05 26.62
CA ARG A 19 49.32 13.34 27.69
C ARG A 19 49.50 11.84 27.51
N SER A 20 49.06 11.24 26.39
CA SER A 20 49.26 9.81 26.13
C SER A 20 49.96 9.58 24.79
N ARG A 21 51.24 9.26 24.81
CA ARG A 21 51.95 8.56 23.72
C ARG A 21 51.71 7.03 23.89
N PRO A 22 51.62 6.25 22.79
CA PRO A 22 50.92 4.99 22.80
C PRO A 22 51.79 3.80 23.10
N SER A 23 51.30 2.87 23.91
CA SER A 23 51.67 1.45 23.83
C SER A 23 50.46 0.69 23.20
N GLN A 24 50.77 -0.14 22.25
CA GLN A 24 49.85 -0.93 21.43
C GLN A 24 48.82 -1.74 22.23
N LYS A 25 47.56 -1.42 22.04
CA LYS A 25 46.36 -2.29 21.94
C LYS A 25 45.16 -1.36 21.81
N THR A 26 44.73 -1.11 20.58
CA THR A 26 43.53 -0.29 20.29
C THR A 26 42.27 -1.05 20.60
N ASN A 27 41.46 -0.48 21.48
CA ASN A 27 40.13 -0.97 21.82
C ASN A 27 39.16 -0.71 20.61
N PRO A 28 38.50 -1.73 20.07
CA PRO A 28 37.63 -1.61 18.87
C PRO A 28 36.52 -0.55 19.00
N LEU A 29 36.00 -0.34 20.21
CA LEU A 29 34.94 0.63 20.50
C LEU A 29 35.35 2.11 20.32
N LEU A 30 36.64 2.42 20.44
CA LEU A 30 37.16 3.78 20.22
C LEU A 30 37.35 4.11 18.72
N ALA A 31 37.60 3.10 17.90
CA ALA A 31 37.74 3.26 16.45
C ALA A 31 36.35 3.47 15.76
N GLU A 32 35.30 2.86 16.29
CA GLU A 32 33.93 3.06 15.81
C GLU A 32 33.38 4.43 16.18
N SER A 33 33.67 4.93 17.38
CA SER A 33 33.23 6.27 17.80
C SER A 33 33.90 7.40 17.01
N GLN A 34 35.16 7.21 16.59
CA GLN A 34 35.87 8.17 15.74
C GLN A 34 35.37 8.18 14.29
N LYS A 35 34.97 7.00 13.74
CA LYS A 35 34.38 6.93 12.42
C LYS A 35 32.97 7.58 12.37
N THR A 36 32.16 7.37 13.38
CA THR A 36 30.84 8.01 13.49
C THR A 36 30.91 9.54 13.64
N TRP A 37 31.94 10.04 14.34
CA TRP A 37 32.11 11.49 14.53
C TRP A 37 32.57 12.20 13.25
N THR A 38 33.48 11.60 12.47
CA THR A 38 33.93 12.15 11.18
C THR A 38 32.81 12.09 10.12
N LEU A 39 31.94 11.11 10.17
CA LEU A 39 30.75 11.03 9.31
C LEU A 39 29.71 12.11 9.66
N TRP A 40 29.53 12.41 10.95
CA TRP A 40 28.62 13.48 11.40
C TRP A 40 29.14 14.88 10.98
N GLU A 41 30.43 15.17 11.06
CA GLU A 41 30.98 16.43 10.57
C GLU A 41 30.86 16.58 9.05
N ARG A 42 31.12 15.52 8.27
CA ARG A 42 30.91 15.54 6.82
C ARG A 42 29.42 15.78 6.45
N ARG A 43 28.49 15.18 7.18
CA ARG A 43 27.05 15.44 6.96
C ARG A 43 26.68 16.89 7.28
N LYS A 44 27.25 17.47 8.30
CA LYS A 44 27.03 18.88 8.66
C LYS A 44 27.54 19.83 7.59
N GLU A 45 28.73 19.59 7.05
CA GLU A 45 29.27 20.37 5.94
C GLU A 45 28.46 20.24 4.64
N LEU A 46 27.95 19.04 4.32
CA LEU A 46 27.11 18.84 3.15
C LEU A 46 25.77 19.59 3.29
N LYS A 47 25.15 19.53 4.46
CA LYS A 47 23.90 20.28 4.73
C LYS A 47 24.13 21.79 4.67
N GLU A 48 25.25 22.30 5.16
CA GLU A 48 25.61 23.73 5.05
C GLU A 48 25.90 24.16 3.61
N LYS A 49 26.51 23.28 2.79
CA LYS A 49 26.74 23.53 1.35
C LYS A 49 25.44 23.52 0.55
N GLU A 50 24.48 22.65 0.89
CA GLU A 50 23.15 22.64 0.27
C GLU A 50 22.32 23.87 0.67
N GLN A 51 22.37 24.29 1.94
CA GLN A 51 21.73 25.52 2.39
C GLN A 51 22.30 26.75 1.70
N LYS A 52 23.63 26.84 1.51
CA LYS A 52 24.26 27.94 0.76
C LYS A 52 23.89 27.95 -0.71
N LYS A 53 23.75 26.78 -1.35
CA LYS A 53 23.25 26.69 -2.75
C LYS A 53 21.78 27.12 -2.87
N SER A 54 20.93 26.79 -1.90
CA SER A 54 19.53 27.22 -1.84
C SER A 54 19.41 28.74 -1.64
N LEU A 55 20.20 29.32 -0.74
CA LEU A 55 20.25 30.78 -0.50
C LEU A 55 20.71 31.56 -1.74
N LEU A 56 21.77 31.11 -2.42
CA LEU A 56 22.22 31.71 -3.68
C LEU A 56 21.17 31.62 -4.81
N GLY A 57 20.39 30.53 -4.86
CA GLY A 57 19.25 30.38 -5.75
C GLY A 57 18.16 31.42 -5.48
N LEU A 58 17.85 31.67 -4.20
CA LEU A 58 16.86 32.67 -3.76
C LEU A 58 17.29 34.10 -4.06
N GLU A 59 18.58 34.45 -3.89
CA GLU A 59 19.11 35.76 -4.25
C GLU A 59 19.04 36.01 -5.77
N HIS A 60 19.35 35.01 -6.57
CA HIS A 60 19.24 35.10 -8.04
C HIS A 60 17.82 35.34 -8.50
N ILE A 61 16.84 34.71 -7.84
CA ILE A 61 15.40 34.89 -8.12
C ILE A 61 14.93 36.28 -7.69
N ASN A 62 15.37 36.76 -6.54
CA ASN A 62 15.03 38.11 -6.06
C ASN A 62 15.62 39.24 -6.95
N ARG A 63 16.83 39.06 -7.48
CA ARG A 63 17.41 39.97 -8.50
C ARG A 63 16.62 39.96 -9.79
N ARG A 64 16.11 38.78 -10.27
CA ARG A 64 15.23 38.67 -11.43
C ARG A 64 13.85 39.32 -11.19
N LYS A 65 13.26 39.19 -9.98
CA LYS A 65 11.99 39.84 -9.60
C LYS A 65 12.10 41.38 -9.63
N LYS A 66 13.21 41.97 -9.15
CA LYS A 66 13.43 43.40 -9.24
C LYS A 66 13.58 43.90 -10.68
N ASN A 67 14.15 43.10 -11.58
CA ASN A 67 14.29 43.48 -12.99
C ASN A 67 13.02 43.33 -13.79
N THR A 68 12.15 42.35 -13.47
CA THR A 68 10.84 42.18 -14.14
C THR A 68 9.82 43.21 -13.68
N SER A 69 9.84 43.66 -12.43
CA SER A 69 8.99 44.74 -11.95
C SER A 69 9.35 46.10 -12.58
N LYS A 70 10.65 46.35 -12.84
CA LYS A 70 11.07 47.56 -13.63
C LYS A 70 10.61 47.47 -15.09
N LYS A 71 10.66 46.31 -15.73
CA LYS A 71 10.15 46.11 -17.09
C LYS A 71 8.63 46.23 -17.18
N ARG A 72 7.85 45.75 -16.19
CA ARG A 72 6.38 45.91 -16.16
C ARG A 72 5.95 47.38 -16.03
N ARG A 73 6.61 48.15 -15.16
CA ARG A 73 6.32 49.61 -15.04
C ARG A 73 6.63 50.38 -16.32
N ALA A 74 7.60 49.94 -17.11
CA ALA A 74 7.89 50.57 -18.42
C ALA A 74 6.88 50.21 -19.48
N THR A 75 6.37 48.96 -19.52
CA THR A 75 5.31 48.52 -20.49
C THR A 75 3.94 49.04 -20.14
N GLU A 76 3.62 49.26 -18.86
CA GLU A 76 2.34 49.89 -18.46
C GLU A 76 2.29 51.38 -18.83
N ARG A 77 3.41 52.11 -18.76
CA ARG A 77 3.52 53.51 -19.25
C ARG A 77 3.34 53.59 -20.77
N LEU A 78 3.78 52.60 -21.55
CA LEU A 78 3.61 52.52 -23.00
C LEU A 78 2.18 52.09 -23.42
N ARG A 79 1.43 51.38 -22.57
CA ARG A 79 0.03 50.98 -22.84
C ARG A 79 -0.99 52.09 -22.56
N LYS A 80 -0.73 52.98 -21.58
CA LYS A 80 -1.63 54.15 -21.31
C LYS A 80 -1.59 55.24 -22.36
N GLY A 81 -0.61 55.20 -23.30
CA GLY A 81 -0.49 56.13 -24.40
C GLY A 81 -1.17 55.69 -25.73
N ARG A 82 -1.86 54.55 -25.77
CA ARG A 82 -2.44 53.98 -27.00
C ARG A 82 -3.92 53.58 -26.90
N GLN A 83 -4.68 54.16 -25.98
CA GLN A 83 -6.13 53.97 -25.90
C GLN A 83 -6.85 55.27 -26.24
N SER A 84 -6.76 55.69 -27.50
CA SER A 84 -7.80 56.50 -28.16
C SER A 84 -7.79 56.07 -29.63
N THR A 85 -8.92 55.64 -30.11
CA THR A 85 -9.34 55.24 -31.46
C THR A 85 -9.41 53.74 -31.74
N LYS A 86 -10.58 53.20 -31.63
CA LYS A 86 -11.41 52.54 -32.64
C LYS A 86 -12.47 51.68 -31.99
N ALA A 87 -13.68 52.24 -31.98
CA ALA A 87 -14.92 51.48 -31.87
C ALA A 87 -15.34 51.01 -33.26
N VAL A 88 -16.19 49.99 -33.30
CA VAL A 88 -17.21 49.63 -34.30
C VAL A 88 -17.07 48.28 -34.99
N LYS A 89 -18.08 47.41 -34.64
CA LYS A 89 -18.74 46.31 -35.40
C LYS A 89 -18.01 45.00 -35.56
N LYS A 90 -18.60 43.82 -35.45
CA LYS A 90 -19.97 43.29 -35.59
C LYS A 90 -20.04 41.85 -35.05
N GLU A 91 -21.21 41.45 -34.62
CA GLU A 91 -21.86 40.23 -34.28
C GLU A 91 -21.51 38.95 -35.04
N GLU A 92 -21.80 37.84 -34.30
CA GLU A 92 -22.37 36.54 -34.65
C GLU A 92 -21.42 35.33 -34.62
N GLY A 93 -21.88 34.28 -33.88
CA GLY A 93 -21.55 32.88 -34.14
C GLY A 93 -20.96 32.11 -32.98
N GLU A 94 -21.80 31.55 -32.14
CA GLU A 94 -21.79 30.36 -31.31
C GLU A 94 -20.53 29.46 -31.22
N ASN A 95 -20.46 28.88 -30.02
CA ASN A 95 -19.63 27.77 -29.57
C ASN A 95 -18.23 28.13 -28.99
N SER A 96 -18.26 28.64 -27.77
CA SER A 96 -17.05 28.73 -26.94
C SER A 96 -16.95 27.64 -25.90
N THR A 97 -16.29 26.57 -26.25
CA THR A 97 -15.60 25.76 -25.22
C THR A 97 -14.57 26.66 -24.54
N SER A 98 -14.84 27.09 -23.31
CA SER A 98 -13.96 27.94 -22.53
C SER A 98 -12.63 27.22 -22.23
N LYS A 99 -11.62 27.46 -23.03
CA LYS A 99 -10.24 27.09 -22.76
C LYS A 99 -9.76 27.92 -21.56
N LYS A 100 -9.52 27.29 -20.40
CA LYS A 100 -8.87 27.95 -19.28
C LYS A 100 -7.61 28.66 -19.75
N PRO A 101 -7.31 29.88 -19.29
CA PRO A 101 -6.11 30.61 -19.69
C PRO A 101 -4.88 29.76 -19.32
N LYS A 102 -3.98 29.58 -20.28
CA LYS A 102 -2.72 28.86 -20.03
C LYS A 102 -1.91 29.67 -19.02
N ARG A 103 -1.59 29.06 -17.87
CA ARG A 103 -0.72 29.65 -16.85
C ARG A 103 0.60 30.08 -17.48
N THR A 104 1.08 31.23 -17.09
CA THR A 104 2.36 31.75 -17.56
C THR A 104 3.51 30.86 -17.02
N LYS A 105 4.64 30.85 -17.69
CA LYS A 105 5.83 30.10 -17.23
C LYS A 105 6.24 30.49 -15.80
N VAL A 106 6.05 31.76 -15.44
CA VAL A 106 6.35 32.31 -14.11
C VAL A 106 5.40 31.75 -13.05
N GLU A 107 4.11 31.71 -13.32
CA GLU A 107 3.10 31.12 -12.40
C GLU A 107 3.30 29.61 -12.19
N ILE A 108 3.77 28.91 -13.22
CA ILE A 108 4.13 27.49 -13.12
C ILE A 108 5.37 27.29 -12.24
N GLU A 109 6.35 28.18 -12.37
CA GLU A 109 7.61 28.14 -11.59
C GLU A 109 7.36 28.53 -10.11
N GLU A 110 6.54 29.54 -9.87
CA GLU A 110 6.12 29.94 -8.51
C GLU A 110 5.29 28.85 -7.82
N ALA A 111 4.37 28.21 -8.54
CA ALA A 111 3.61 27.07 -8.00
C ALA A 111 4.48 25.83 -7.71
N LYS A 112 5.57 25.64 -8.45
CA LYS A 112 6.55 24.57 -8.15
C LYS A 112 7.37 24.90 -6.92
N LEU A 113 7.85 26.13 -6.78
CA LEU A 113 8.60 26.61 -5.61
C LEU A 113 7.77 26.51 -4.32
N LEU A 114 6.52 26.98 -4.39
CA LEU A 114 5.60 26.88 -3.24
C LEU A 114 5.34 25.42 -2.82
N LYS A 115 5.26 24.49 -3.79
CA LYS A 115 5.14 23.06 -3.49
C LYS A 115 6.41 22.49 -2.86
N ILE A 116 7.58 22.93 -3.28
CA ILE A 116 8.86 22.49 -2.72
C ILE A 116 8.97 23.01 -1.28
N GLN A 117 8.73 24.29 -1.04
CA GLN A 117 8.75 24.91 0.29
C GLN A 117 7.78 24.22 1.25
N LYS A 118 6.54 23.97 0.81
CA LYS A 118 5.54 23.26 1.62
C LYS A 118 5.97 21.82 1.93
N LYS A 119 6.65 21.15 0.99
CA LYS A 119 7.16 19.78 1.21
C LYS A 119 8.34 19.79 2.19
N GLU A 120 9.22 20.75 2.10
CA GLU A 120 10.36 20.93 3.03
C GLU A 120 9.86 21.26 4.45
N GLU A 121 8.82 22.08 4.57
CA GLU A 121 8.17 22.39 5.84
C GLU A 121 7.44 21.18 6.44
N GLU A 122 6.69 20.41 5.62
CA GLU A 122 6.06 19.14 6.04
C GLU A 122 7.11 18.13 6.51
N GLU A 123 8.27 18.08 5.87
CA GLU A 123 9.36 17.17 6.23
C GLU A 123 10.10 17.60 7.49
N LYS A 124 10.29 18.89 7.68
CA LYS A 124 10.89 19.48 8.88
C LYS A 124 10.03 19.33 10.12
N ASN A 125 8.71 19.38 9.95
CA ASN A 125 7.73 19.26 11.03
C ASN A 125 7.24 17.83 11.27
N ARG A 126 7.79 16.85 10.56
CA ARG A 126 7.42 15.44 10.73
C ARG A 126 7.94 14.91 12.07
N TRP A 127 7.08 14.28 12.84
CA TRP A 127 7.48 13.56 14.05
C TRP A 127 8.37 12.37 13.70
N ARG A 128 9.60 12.38 14.20
CA ARG A 128 10.59 11.33 14.02
C ARG A 128 10.61 10.40 15.23
N TRP A 129 9.50 9.68 15.42
CA TRP A 129 9.30 8.75 16.54
C TRP A 129 10.39 7.66 16.62
N TRP A 130 11.08 7.36 15.55
CA TRP A 130 12.15 6.35 15.50
C TRP A 130 13.48 6.83 16.12
N GLU A 131 13.60 8.09 16.43
CA GLU A 131 14.72 8.69 17.17
C GLU A 131 14.44 8.72 18.68
N GLU A 132 13.20 8.42 19.12
CA GLU A 132 12.79 8.43 20.53
C GLU A 132 13.02 7.07 21.21
N GLU A 133 13.20 7.11 22.54
CA GLU A 133 13.25 5.89 23.35
C GLU A 133 11.89 5.19 23.36
N LYS A 134 11.94 3.87 23.29
CA LYS A 134 10.73 3.05 23.38
C LYS A 134 10.25 2.95 24.82
N TYR A 135 8.93 2.95 25.01
CA TYR A 135 8.36 2.70 26.31
C TYR A 135 8.59 1.25 26.75
N GLU A 136 8.86 1.06 28.04
CA GLU A 136 9.02 -0.25 28.66
C GLU A 136 7.68 -0.82 29.15
N ASN A 137 7.72 -2.07 29.66
CA ASN A 137 6.61 -2.73 30.35
C ASN A 137 5.30 -2.85 29.55
N GLY A 138 5.40 -2.91 28.22
CA GLY A 138 4.23 -3.10 27.35
C GLY A 138 3.42 -1.83 27.06
N VAL A 139 3.79 -0.70 27.67
CA VAL A 139 3.17 0.60 27.43
C VAL A 139 3.33 1.00 25.96
N LYS A 140 2.24 1.45 25.32
CA LYS A 140 2.22 1.85 23.91
C LYS A 140 2.17 3.36 23.73
N TRP A 141 1.58 4.07 24.68
CA TRP A 141 1.44 5.53 24.68
C TRP A 141 1.23 6.02 26.12
N ARG A 142 1.57 7.28 26.38
CA ARG A 142 1.32 7.95 27.66
C ARG A 142 0.09 8.84 27.61
N PHE A 143 -0.13 9.50 26.47
CA PHE A 143 -1.26 10.38 26.24
C PHE A 143 -1.98 10.03 24.95
N LEU A 144 -3.31 9.85 25.00
CA LEU A 144 -4.17 9.59 23.84
C LEU A 144 -5.47 10.36 23.98
N GLU A 145 -5.74 11.27 23.04
CA GLU A 145 -6.97 12.04 22.92
C GLU A 145 -7.49 11.99 21.49
N HIS A 146 -8.81 11.82 21.32
CA HIS A 146 -9.49 11.80 20.02
C HIS A 146 -10.96 12.15 20.14
N LYS A 147 -11.65 12.42 19.04
CA LYS A 147 -13.07 12.78 18.97
C LYS A 147 -14.04 11.59 18.93
N GLY A 148 -13.55 10.36 19.02
CA GLY A 148 -14.34 9.16 18.81
C GLY A 148 -14.54 8.83 17.33
N PRO A 149 -15.28 7.74 17.02
CA PRO A 149 -15.59 7.35 15.66
C PRO A 149 -16.72 8.19 15.06
N TYR A 150 -16.71 8.34 13.74
CA TYR A 150 -17.79 8.98 12.98
C TYR A 150 -18.82 7.93 12.54
N PHE A 151 -20.08 8.13 12.93
CA PHE A 151 -21.19 7.22 12.62
C PHE A 151 -21.80 7.55 11.23
N PRO A 152 -22.31 6.53 10.51
CA PRO A 152 -23.10 6.76 9.30
C PRO A 152 -24.42 7.47 9.65
N PRO A 153 -24.96 8.31 8.72
CA PRO A 153 -26.22 8.98 8.93
C PRO A 153 -27.36 7.98 9.19
N GLN A 154 -28.42 8.44 9.81
CA GLN A 154 -29.63 7.66 9.97
C GLN A 154 -30.27 7.37 8.61
N TYR A 155 -31.12 6.34 8.59
CA TYR A 155 -31.87 5.99 7.39
C TYR A 155 -32.92 7.08 7.09
N GLU A 156 -32.99 7.47 5.84
CA GLU A 156 -34.04 8.35 5.31
C GLU A 156 -35.03 7.51 4.52
N PRO A 157 -36.35 7.55 4.86
CA PRO A 157 -37.36 6.77 4.17
C PRO A 157 -37.37 7.03 2.65
N LEU A 158 -37.87 6.06 1.91
CA LEU A 158 -38.05 6.18 0.45
C LEU A 158 -39.02 7.32 0.11
N PRO A 159 -38.84 8.01 -1.02
CA PRO A 159 -39.82 8.96 -1.54
C PRO A 159 -41.17 8.28 -1.77
N SER A 160 -42.27 9.00 -1.58
CA SER A 160 -43.64 8.46 -1.67
C SER A 160 -44.00 7.87 -3.05
N ASN A 161 -43.28 8.23 -4.09
CA ASN A 161 -43.43 7.74 -5.45
C ASN A 161 -42.62 6.45 -5.74
N VAL A 162 -41.92 5.87 -4.76
CA VAL A 162 -41.13 4.64 -4.89
C VAL A 162 -41.73 3.60 -3.97
N GLN A 163 -42.24 2.53 -4.56
CA GLN A 163 -42.98 1.49 -3.83
C GLN A 163 -42.28 0.14 -3.90
N PHE A 164 -42.55 -0.68 -2.89
CA PHE A 164 -42.20 -2.08 -2.87
C PHE A 164 -43.47 -2.88 -3.18
N TYR A 165 -43.36 -3.95 -3.97
CA TYR A 165 -44.51 -4.80 -4.34
C TYR A 165 -44.30 -6.22 -3.86
N TYR A 166 -45.40 -6.83 -3.43
CA TYR A 166 -45.48 -8.24 -3.10
C TYR A 166 -46.66 -8.87 -3.86
N ASP A 167 -46.37 -9.90 -4.66
CA ASP A 167 -47.38 -10.57 -5.50
C ASP A 167 -48.18 -9.57 -6.38
N GLY A 168 -47.44 -8.58 -6.94
CA GLY A 168 -48.00 -7.53 -7.81
C GLY A 168 -48.77 -6.43 -7.08
N LYS A 169 -48.88 -6.46 -5.73
CA LYS A 169 -49.59 -5.45 -4.94
C LYS A 169 -48.60 -4.55 -4.20
N PRO A 170 -48.81 -3.23 -4.17
CA PRO A 170 -47.97 -2.33 -3.42
C PRO A 170 -48.13 -2.59 -1.92
N VAL A 171 -46.97 -2.66 -1.21
CA VAL A 171 -46.92 -2.88 0.24
C VAL A 171 -46.07 -1.84 0.88
N LYS A 172 -46.60 -1.12 1.85
CA LYS A 172 -45.87 -0.16 2.65
C LYS A 172 -45.08 -0.90 3.74
N LEU A 173 -43.75 -0.80 3.68
CA LEU A 173 -42.87 -1.40 4.66
C LEU A 173 -42.65 -0.45 5.86
N SER A 174 -42.43 -1.03 7.04
CA SER A 174 -41.90 -0.32 8.20
C SER A 174 -40.49 0.22 7.90
N THR A 175 -40.08 1.31 8.53
CA THR A 175 -38.78 1.95 8.30
C THR A 175 -37.61 0.97 8.39
N LYS A 176 -37.67 0.01 9.31
CA LYS A 176 -36.63 -1.01 9.48
C LYS A 176 -36.63 -2.02 8.32
N ALA A 177 -37.79 -2.51 7.93
CA ALA A 177 -37.93 -3.45 6.82
C ALA A 177 -37.58 -2.80 5.50
N GLU A 178 -37.95 -1.51 5.31
CA GLU A 178 -37.64 -0.70 4.13
C GLU A 178 -36.13 -0.47 3.96
N GLU A 179 -35.40 -0.11 5.04
CA GLU A 179 -33.95 0.05 5.00
C GLU A 179 -33.26 -1.24 4.50
N VAL A 180 -33.69 -2.40 5.02
CA VAL A 180 -33.11 -3.70 4.65
C VAL A 180 -33.49 -4.10 3.22
N ALA A 181 -34.71 -3.80 2.79
CA ALA A 181 -35.15 -3.98 1.41
C ALA A 181 -34.30 -3.15 0.42
N LEU A 182 -33.96 -1.90 0.79
CA LEU A 182 -33.08 -1.04 0.02
C LEU A 182 -31.68 -1.67 -0.15
N PHE A 183 -31.13 -2.32 0.86
CA PHE A 183 -29.82 -2.99 0.73
C PHE A 183 -29.83 -4.11 -0.32
N PHE A 184 -30.90 -4.87 -0.38
CA PHE A 184 -31.06 -5.92 -1.39
C PHE A 184 -31.30 -5.32 -2.78
N ALA A 185 -32.18 -4.32 -2.89
CA ALA A 185 -32.45 -3.61 -4.12
C ALA A 185 -31.19 -3.00 -4.75
N GLN A 186 -30.26 -2.47 -3.94
CA GLN A 186 -28.97 -1.92 -4.40
C GLN A 186 -28.08 -2.97 -5.08
N MET A 187 -28.35 -4.25 -4.87
CA MET A 187 -27.50 -5.36 -5.33
C MET A 187 -28.18 -6.21 -6.42
N LEU A 188 -29.38 -5.88 -6.90
CA LEU A 188 -30.10 -6.70 -7.88
C LEU A 188 -29.30 -7.02 -9.15
N ASP A 189 -28.46 -6.10 -9.63
CA ASP A 189 -27.58 -6.31 -10.79
C ASP A 189 -26.27 -7.04 -10.43
N HIS A 190 -26.10 -7.47 -9.19
CA HIS A 190 -24.84 -8.09 -8.74
C HIS A 190 -24.98 -9.61 -8.66
N GLU A 191 -23.94 -10.34 -9.05
CA GLU A 191 -23.90 -11.81 -9.04
C GLU A 191 -24.25 -12.46 -7.68
N TYR A 192 -24.14 -11.74 -6.56
CA TYR A 192 -24.53 -12.29 -5.25
C TYR A 192 -26.01 -12.58 -5.15
N THR A 193 -26.87 -11.79 -5.79
CA THR A 193 -28.33 -12.00 -5.74
C THR A 193 -28.82 -13.23 -6.51
N THR A 194 -27.95 -13.84 -7.34
CA THR A 194 -28.25 -15.12 -8.01
C THR A 194 -27.90 -16.34 -7.15
N LYS A 195 -27.13 -16.15 -6.04
CA LYS A 195 -26.73 -17.24 -5.16
C LYS A 195 -27.83 -17.59 -4.18
N THR A 196 -28.18 -18.85 -4.07
CA THR A 196 -29.22 -19.37 -3.15
C THR A 196 -28.92 -18.98 -1.70
N VAL A 197 -27.70 -19.26 -1.24
CA VAL A 197 -27.26 -18.90 0.14
C VAL A 197 -27.45 -17.42 0.45
N PHE A 198 -27.12 -16.53 -0.49
CA PHE A 198 -27.28 -15.09 -0.31
C PHE A 198 -28.75 -14.68 -0.17
N ARG A 199 -29.62 -15.26 -0.99
CA ARG A 199 -31.05 -14.98 -0.99
C ARG A 199 -31.75 -15.51 0.28
N GLU A 200 -31.43 -16.71 0.69
CA GLU A 200 -31.97 -17.35 1.89
C GLU A 200 -31.56 -16.61 3.16
N ASN A 201 -30.27 -16.30 3.31
CA ASN A 201 -29.77 -15.55 4.46
C ASN A 201 -30.38 -14.14 4.52
N PHE A 202 -30.44 -13.44 3.39
CA PHE A 202 -31.09 -12.14 3.30
C PHE A 202 -32.55 -12.22 3.76
N PHE A 203 -33.30 -13.14 3.17
CA PHE A 203 -34.73 -13.25 3.45
C PHE A 203 -35.00 -13.62 4.91
N THR A 204 -34.21 -14.54 5.46
CA THR A 204 -34.29 -14.94 6.86
C THR A 204 -34.05 -13.75 7.81
N ASP A 205 -33.01 -12.94 7.56
CA ASP A 205 -32.68 -11.80 8.40
C ASP A 205 -33.65 -10.64 8.15
N TRP A 206 -34.07 -10.39 6.91
CA TRP A 206 -35.06 -9.37 6.60
C TRP A 206 -36.38 -9.60 7.32
N ARG A 207 -36.86 -10.85 7.36
CA ARG A 207 -38.10 -11.23 8.11
C ARG A 207 -37.99 -10.95 9.62
N LYS A 208 -36.79 -10.95 10.20
CA LYS A 208 -36.59 -10.59 11.61
C LYS A 208 -36.79 -9.09 11.87
N GLU A 209 -36.52 -8.27 10.88
CA GLU A 209 -36.69 -6.80 10.97
C GLU A 209 -38.10 -6.32 10.59
N MET A 210 -38.94 -7.19 10.00
CA MET A 210 -40.33 -6.93 9.66
C MET A 210 -41.25 -6.89 10.89
N SER A 211 -42.35 -6.13 10.81
CA SER A 211 -43.47 -6.22 11.74
C SER A 211 -44.17 -7.57 11.70
N HIS A 212 -45.07 -7.84 12.61
CA HIS A 212 -45.86 -9.09 12.60
C HIS A 212 -46.73 -9.21 11.34
N GLU A 213 -47.37 -8.10 10.94
CA GLU A 213 -48.22 -8.02 9.75
C GLU A 213 -47.43 -8.24 8.48
N GLU A 214 -46.28 -7.57 8.33
CA GLU A 214 -45.41 -7.76 7.20
C GLU A 214 -44.91 -9.20 7.07
N ARG A 215 -44.52 -9.85 8.18
CA ARG A 215 -44.11 -11.27 8.18
C ARG A 215 -45.24 -12.23 7.79
N THR A 216 -46.46 -11.90 8.14
CA THR A 216 -47.65 -12.72 7.79
C THR A 216 -47.95 -12.59 6.31
N LEU A 217 -47.77 -11.42 5.73
CA LEU A 217 -47.98 -11.12 4.31
C LEU A 217 -46.83 -11.65 3.44
N ILE A 218 -45.60 -11.31 3.74
CA ILE A 218 -44.39 -11.57 2.92
C ILE A 218 -43.78 -12.91 3.32
N LYS A 219 -44.16 -13.97 2.61
CA LYS A 219 -43.76 -15.36 2.88
C LYS A 219 -42.69 -15.91 1.95
N VAL A 220 -42.58 -15.38 0.73
CA VAL A 220 -41.73 -15.91 -0.34
C VAL A 220 -40.96 -14.76 -1.01
N LEU A 221 -39.65 -14.87 -1.08
CA LEU A 221 -38.79 -13.81 -1.66
C LEU A 221 -39.04 -13.63 -3.16
N ASP A 222 -39.36 -14.70 -3.91
CA ASP A 222 -39.57 -14.63 -5.35
C ASP A 222 -40.83 -13.85 -5.76
N LYS A 223 -41.75 -13.62 -4.82
CA LYS A 223 -42.92 -12.74 -4.99
C LYS A 223 -42.65 -11.28 -4.67
N CYS A 224 -41.46 -10.96 -4.22
CA CYS A 224 -41.06 -9.61 -3.86
C CYS A 224 -40.47 -8.87 -5.08
N ASP A 225 -41.00 -7.71 -5.40
CA ASP A 225 -40.46 -6.85 -6.44
C ASP A 225 -39.84 -5.59 -5.83
N PHE A 226 -38.52 -5.45 -6.02
CA PHE A 226 -37.71 -4.32 -5.60
C PHE A 226 -37.35 -3.40 -6.76
N GLY A 227 -38.02 -3.52 -7.92
CA GLY A 227 -37.63 -2.86 -9.17
C GLY A 227 -37.62 -1.34 -9.08
N GLU A 228 -38.66 -0.71 -8.48
CA GLU A 228 -38.72 0.75 -8.33
C GLU A 228 -37.61 1.25 -7.37
N ILE A 229 -37.36 0.56 -6.27
CA ILE A 229 -36.29 0.90 -5.31
C ILE A 229 -34.92 0.81 -6.01
N HIS A 230 -34.73 -0.21 -6.83
CA HIS A 230 -33.51 -0.39 -7.63
C HIS A 230 -33.34 0.72 -8.66
N ALA A 231 -34.41 1.06 -9.41
CA ALA A 231 -34.40 2.13 -10.40
C ALA A 231 -34.06 3.49 -9.76
N MET A 232 -34.65 3.79 -8.62
CA MET A 232 -34.34 4.99 -7.84
C MET A 232 -32.86 5.01 -7.41
N HIS A 233 -32.34 3.88 -6.91
CA HIS A 233 -30.92 3.78 -6.54
C HIS A 233 -30.00 4.00 -7.76
N LYS A 234 -30.30 3.41 -8.92
CA LYS A 234 -29.55 3.63 -10.17
C LYS A 234 -29.56 5.10 -10.56
N ALA A 235 -30.71 5.76 -10.51
CA ALA A 235 -30.83 7.17 -10.81
C ALA A 235 -29.97 8.05 -9.86
N LYS A 236 -29.97 7.75 -8.54
CA LYS A 236 -29.09 8.42 -7.55
C LYS A 236 -27.61 8.21 -7.87
N VAL A 237 -27.20 7.00 -8.26
CA VAL A 237 -25.81 6.70 -8.63
C VAL A 237 -25.40 7.44 -9.90
N GLU A 238 -26.27 7.50 -10.88
CA GLU A 238 -26.02 8.20 -12.14
C GLU A 238 -25.97 9.73 -11.93
N ALA A 239 -26.88 10.29 -11.17
CA ALA A 239 -26.84 11.69 -10.78
C ALA A 239 -25.52 12.05 -10.10
N ARG A 240 -25.04 11.20 -9.16
CA ARG A 240 -23.74 11.39 -8.50
C ARG A 240 -22.55 11.31 -9.46
N ARG A 241 -22.60 10.46 -10.49
CA ARG A 241 -21.56 10.37 -11.53
C ARG A 241 -21.52 11.64 -12.38
N ASN A 242 -22.70 12.21 -12.66
CA ASN A 242 -22.89 13.36 -13.52
C ASN A 242 -22.76 14.72 -12.81
N LEU A 243 -22.54 14.75 -11.49
CA LEU A 243 -22.27 15.97 -10.73
C LEU A 243 -21.23 16.83 -11.44
N SER A 244 -21.40 18.14 -11.39
CA SER A 244 -20.46 19.13 -11.86
C SER A 244 -19.12 19.08 -11.14
N LYS A 245 -18.11 19.75 -11.65
CA LYS A 245 -16.81 19.86 -10.98
C LYS A 245 -16.91 20.62 -9.66
N GLU A 246 -17.80 21.58 -9.58
CA GLU A 246 -18.03 22.44 -8.41
C GLU A 246 -18.74 21.66 -7.31
N GLU A 247 -19.80 20.91 -7.63
CA GLU A 247 -20.49 20.02 -6.69
C GLU A 247 -19.57 18.89 -6.17
N LYS A 248 -18.74 18.29 -7.04
CA LYS A 248 -17.72 17.31 -6.63
C LYS A 248 -16.70 17.95 -5.69
N LEU A 249 -16.35 19.22 -5.88
CA LEU A 249 -15.45 19.95 -5.00
C LEU A 249 -16.12 20.21 -3.64
N ALA A 250 -17.37 20.68 -3.63
CA ALA A 250 -18.13 20.90 -2.41
C ALA A 250 -18.27 19.62 -1.56
N LEU A 251 -18.58 18.47 -2.20
CA LEU A 251 -18.59 17.17 -1.53
C LEU A 251 -17.23 16.77 -0.95
N LYS A 252 -16.16 17.08 -1.68
CA LYS A 252 -14.80 16.83 -1.21
C LYS A 252 -14.47 17.71 0.00
N GLU A 253 -14.85 18.96 -0.01
CA GLU A 253 -14.64 19.89 1.09
C GLU A 253 -15.45 19.49 2.33
N ALA A 254 -16.72 19.08 2.17
CA ALA A 254 -17.54 18.55 3.25
C ALA A 254 -16.91 17.30 3.88
N ASN A 255 -16.45 16.33 3.06
CA ASN A 255 -15.75 15.16 3.56
C ASN A 255 -14.40 15.51 4.20
N GLN A 256 -13.73 16.58 3.74
CA GLN A 256 -12.49 17.05 4.34
C GLN A 256 -12.74 17.62 5.75
N LYS A 257 -13.79 18.40 5.95
CA LYS A 257 -14.18 18.91 7.28
C LYS A 257 -14.38 17.76 8.28
N ILE A 258 -15.13 16.73 7.88
CA ILE A 258 -15.31 15.52 8.73
C ILE A 258 -13.95 14.83 9.00
N ALA A 259 -13.07 14.75 8.00
CA ALA A 259 -11.75 14.15 8.17
C ALA A 259 -10.81 15.01 9.04
N ASP A 260 -10.97 16.32 9.04
CA ASP A 260 -10.16 17.23 9.86
C ASP A 260 -10.61 17.16 11.34
N GLU A 261 -11.88 16.89 11.59
CA GLU A 261 -12.45 16.75 12.93
C GLU A 261 -12.21 15.36 13.53
N TYR A 262 -12.60 14.29 12.82
CA TYR A 262 -12.58 12.90 13.33
C TYR A 262 -11.38 12.08 12.88
N GLY A 263 -10.64 12.55 11.89
CA GLY A 263 -9.57 11.78 11.24
C GLY A 263 -8.21 11.89 11.91
N TYR A 264 -8.11 12.58 13.05
CA TYR A 264 -6.87 12.78 13.80
C TYR A 264 -7.06 12.56 15.29
N CYS A 265 -5.99 12.19 15.96
CA CYS A 265 -5.86 12.13 17.41
C CYS A 265 -4.58 12.83 17.86
N LEU A 266 -4.47 13.11 19.15
CA LEU A 266 -3.23 13.48 19.81
C LEU A 266 -2.67 12.22 20.49
N LEU A 267 -1.50 11.78 20.05
CA LEU A 267 -0.75 10.67 20.62
C LEU A 267 0.56 11.22 21.17
N ASP A 268 0.77 11.13 22.48
CA ASP A 268 1.94 11.70 23.14
C ASP A 268 2.17 13.18 22.74
N HIS A 269 1.07 13.94 22.67
CA HIS A 269 1.00 15.36 22.24
C HIS A 269 1.33 15.62 20.76
N HIS A 270 1.53 14.56 19.94
CA HIS A 270 1.70 14.67 18.50
C HIS A 270 0.40 14.38 17.74
N LYS A 271 0.14 15.16 16.69
CA LYS A 271 -1.04 14.96 15.84
C LYS A 271 -0.83 13.78 14.89
N GLU A 272 -1.50 12.68 15.20
CA GLU A 272 -1.47 11.45 14.42
C GLU A 272 -2.77 11.21 13.64
N ARG A 273 -2.64 10.62 12.46
CA ARG A 273 -3.79 10.32 11.60
C ARG A 273 -4.43 9.00 11.98
N ILE A 274 -5.77 8.97 12.08
CA ILE A 274 -6.57 7.77 12.26
C ILE A 274 -6.79 7.09 10.89
N GLY A 275 -6.67 5.77 10.84
CA GLY A 275 -6.78 5.02 9.59
C GLY A 275 -8.21 4.80 9.13
N ASN A 276 -9.12 4.50 10.05
CA ASN A 276 -10.49 4.07 9.79
C ASN A 276 -11.47 4.64 10.82
N PHE A 277 -11.53 5.96 10.93
CA PHE A 277 -12.38 6.64 11.91
C PHE A 277 -13.88 6.55 11.60
N LYS A 278 -14.28 6.23 10.36
CA LYS A 278 -15.69 6.04 9.98
C LYS A 278 -16.13 4.62 10.32
N ILE A 279 -17.21 4.50 11.10
CA ILE A 279 -17.88 3.22 11.28
C ILE A 279 -18.51 2.79 9.95
N GLU A 280 -18.41 1.51 9.65
CA GLU A 280 -19.01 0.94 8.44
C GLU A 280 -20.55 1.04 8.51
N PRO A 281 -21.20 1.49 7.41
CA PRO A 281 -22.66 1.53 7.38
C PRO A 281 -23.27 0.13 7.45
N PRO A 282 -24.54 0.02 7.85
CA PRO A 282 -25.30 -1.23 7.74
C PRO A 282 -25.44 -1.67 6.27
N GLY A 283 -25.80 -2.92 6.04
CA GLY A 283 -25.92 -3.46 4.69
C GLY A 283 -25.94 -4.99 4.70
N LEU A 284 -25.79 -5.60 3.54
CA LEU A 284 -25.71 -7.05 3.42
C LEU A 284 -24.25 -7.52 3.37
N PHE A 285 -23.97 -8.57 4.11
CA PHE A 285 -22.63 -9.17 4.14
C PHE A 285 -22.32 -9.89 2.83
N ARG A 286 -21.21 -9.56 2.22
CA ARG A 286 -20.79 -10.12 0.94
C ARG A 286 -19.82 -11.30 1.10
N GLY A 287 -18.91 -11.24 2.05
CA GLY A 287 -17.87 -12.23 2.21
C GLY A 287 -16.89 -12.27 1.03
N ARG A 288 -16.03 -13.29 1.01
CA ARG A 288 -15.16 -13.63 -0.12
C ARG A 288 -15.31 -15.12 -0.43
N GLY A 289 -15.24 -15.48 -1.72
CA GLY A 289 -15.49 -16.84 -2.17
C GLY A 289 -16.90 -17.30 -1.84
N GLU A 290 -17.08 -18.60 -1.55
CA GLU A 290 -18.37 -19.21 -1.14
C GLU A 290 -18.51 -19.13 0.39
N HIS A 291 -18.76 -17.92 0.90
CA HIS A 291 -18.91 -17.72 2.35
C HIS A 291 -20.36 -18.06 2.77
N PRO A 292 -20.58 -18.95 3.76
CA PRO A 292 -21.92 -19.42 4.12
C PRO A 292 -22.84 -18.34 4.70
N LYS A 293 -22.29 -17.25 5.23
CA LYS A 293 -23.04 -16.11 5.78
C LYS A 293 -23.28 -14.96 4.77
N GLN A 294 -23.03 -15.18 3.47
CA GLN A 294 -23.37 -14.20 2.43
C GLN A 294 -24.86 -13.89 2.45
N GLY A 295 -25.21 -12.61 2.34
CA GLY A 295 -26.60 -12.15 2.38
C GLY A 295 -27.12 -11.80 3.77
N MET A 296 -26.46 -12.21 4.86
CA MET A 296 -26.88 -11.84 6.21
C MET A 296 -26.84 -10.33 6.42
N LEU A 297 -27.74 -9.82 7.27
CA LEU A 297 -27.84 -8.40 7.60
C LEU A 297 -26.72 -7.98 8.55
N LYS A 298 -25.83 -7.12 8.05
CA LYS A 298 -24.87 -6.39 8.85
C LYS A 298 -25.58 -5.23 9.54
N LYS A 299 -25.81 -5.35 10.85
CA LYS A 299 -26.56 -4.39 11.63
C LYS A 299 -25.85 -3.06 11.79
N ARG A 300 -26.62 -2.01 11.97
CA ARG A 300 -26.12 -0.67 12.30
C ARG A 300 -25.44 -0.70 13.67
N ILE A 301 -24.19 -0.23 13.71
CA ILE A 301 -23.47 -0.04 14.97
C ILE A 301 -23.92 1.29 15.60
N ARG A 302 -24.30 1.25 16.85
CA ARG A 302 -24.73 2.39 17.67
C ARG A 302 -23.62 2.79 18.62
N PRO A 303 -23.65 4.01 19.17
CA PRO A 303 -22.71 4.41 20.21
C PRO A 303 -22.68 3.46 21.41
N GLU A 304 -23.82 2.89 21.79
CA GLU A 304 -23.98 1.90 22.88
C GLU A 304 -23.29 0.56 22.63
N ASP A 305 -22.85 0.30 21.40
CA ASP A 305 -22.07 -0.89 21.05
C ASP A 305 -20.55 -0.64 21.15
N VAL A 306 -20.12 0.64 21.26
CA VAL A 306 -18.74 1.06 21.10
C VAL A 306 -18.05 1.26 22.44
N ILE A 307 -16.88 0.65 22.59
CA ILE A 307 -15.95 0.89 23.70
C ILE A 307 -14.93 1.91 23.23
N ILE A 308 -14.76 3.00 23.96
CA ILE A 308 -13.75 4.04 23.72
C ILE A 308 -12.51 3.75 24.55
N ASN A 309 -11.32 4.03 24.01
CA ASN A 309 -10.06 3.98 24.74
C ASN A 309 -9.31 5.31 24.59
N CYS A 310 -9.04 5.98 25.70
CA CYS A 310 -8.36 7.27 25.77
C CYS A 310 -7.60 7.42 27.11
N SER A 311 -6.78 8.47 27.25
CA SER A 311 -6.12 8.78 28.52
C SER A 311 -7.10 9.20 29.59
N LYS A 312 -6.77 9.02 30.86
CA LYS A 312 -7.56 9.55 32.00
C LYS A 312 -7.60 11.07 32.01
N GLU A 313 -6.49 11.68 31.64
CA GLU A 313 -6.27 13.13 31.63
C GLU A 313 -6.83 13.81 30.37
N SER A 314 -7.22 13.04 29.35
CA SER A 314 -7.77 13.59 28.11
C SER A 314 -9.27 13.86 28.22
N LYS A 315 -9.77 14.75 27.36
CA LYS A 315 -11.22 14.91 27.19
C LYS A 315 -11.81 13.62 26.62
N ILE A 316 -12.76 13.00 27.36
CA ILE A 316 -13.52 11.85 26.87
C ILE A 316 -14.32 12.29 25.65
N PRO A 317 -14.30 11.54 24.53
CA PRO A 317 -15.12 11.83 23.36
C PRO A 317 -16.59 11.94 23.70
N GLU A 318 -17.26 12.97 23.24
CA GLU A 318 -18.70 13.13 23.41
C GLU A 318 -19.45 12.20 22.45
N PRO A 319 -20.38 11.36 22.93
CA PRO A 319 -21.23 10.57 22.05
C PRO A 319 -22.22 11.48 21.30
N PRO A 320 -22.81 11.02 20.18
CA PRO A 320 -23.90 11.71 19.51
C PRO A 320 -25.04 12.02 20.50
N ALA A 321 -25.76 13.12 20.28
CA ALA A 321 -26.83 13.56 21.16
C ALA A 321 -27.89 12.46 21.43
N GLY A 322 -28.25 12.25 22.70
CA GLY A 322 -29.19 11.20 23.11
C GLY A 322 -28.62 9.79 23.21
N HIS A 323 -27.31 9.64 23.04
CA HIS A 323 -26.62 8.37 23.11
C HIS A 323 -25.53 8.35 24.19
N HIS A 324 -25.03 7.16 24.53
CA HIS A 324 -23.94 6.96 25.46
C HIS A 324 -22.96 5.89 24.89
N TRP A 325 -21.74 5.91 25.40
CA TRP A 325 -20.76 4.85 25.05
C TRP A 325 -21.05 3.59 25.87
N LYS A 326 -20.78 2.42 25.27
CA LYS A 326 -20.87 1.15 26.01
C LYS A 326 -19.94 1.15 27.23
N GLU A 327 -18.70 1.64 27.00
CA GLU A 327 -17.67 1.67 28.05
C GLU A 327 -16.59 2.69 27.63
N VAL A 328 -15.94 3.32 28.61
CA VAL A 328 -14.74 4.11 28.42
C VAL A 328 -13.60 3.43 29.16
N ARG A 329 -12.54 3.10 28.46
CA ARG A 329 -11.31 2.47 28.98
C ARG A 329 -10.15 3.44 28.97
N HIS A 330 -9.17 3.14 29.84
CA HIS A 330 -7.92 3.89 29.95
C HIS A 330 -6.74 2.91 29.90
N ASP A 331 -6.70 2.08 28.85
CA ASP A 331 -5.71 1.02 28.68
C ASP A 331 -4.61 1.46 27.69
N ASN A 332 -3.46 1.82 28.23
CA ASN A 332 -2.29 2.26 27.44
C ASN A 332 -1.40 1.12 26.94
N THR A 333 -1.80 -0.14 27.17
CA THR A 333 -1.10 -1.33 26.66
C THR A 333 -1.61 -1.75 25.28
N VAL A 334 -2.75 -1.20 24.85
CA VAL A 334 -3.37 -1.48 23.56
C VAL A 334 -3.19 -0.32 22.57
N THR A 335 -3.39 -0.60 21.28
CA THR A 335 -3.13 0.37 20.21
C THR A 335 -4.37 0.82 19.45
N TRP A 336 -5.57 0.39 19.87
CA TRP A 336 -6.84 0.80 19.29
C TRP A 336 -7.45 1.97 20.06
N LEU A 337 -8.26 2.78 19.38
CA LEU A 337 -8.92 3.97 19.90
C LEU A 337 -10.38 3.71 20.27
N ALA A 338 -11.04 2.87 19.51
CA ALA A 338 -12.39 2.42 19.76
C ALA A 338 -12.56 0.98 19.25
N SER A 339 -13.52 0.24 19.83
CA SER A 339 -13.81 -1.14 19.42
C SER A 339 -15.29 -1.48 19.59
N TRP A 340 -15.79 -2.40 18.78
CA TRP A 340 -17.13 -2.96 18.85
C TRP A 340 -17.15 -4.38 18.31
N THR A 341 -18.17 -5.15 18.68
CA THR A 341 -18.40 -6.50 18.15
C THR A 341 -19.42 -6.41 17.02
N GLU A 342 -19.07 -6.94 15.84
CA GLU A 342 -20.00 -7.04 14.71
C GLU A 342 -20.85 -8.30 14.81
N ASN A 343 -22.05 -8.29 14.23
CA ASN A 343 -23.04 -9.34 14.44
C ASN A 343 -22.92 -10.56 13.52
N ILE A 344 -22.14 -10.50 12.42
CA ILE A 344 -22.10 -11.61 11.44
C ILE A 344 -21.25 -12.78 11.95
N GLN A 345 -20.03 -12.48 12.38
CA GLN A 345 -19.05 -13.47 12.85
C GLN A 345 -18.69 -13.30 14.32
N GLY A 346 -19.32 -12.34 15.02
CA GLY A 346 -18.93 -11.97 16.38
C GLY A 346 -17.53 -11.37 16.47
N ALA A 347 -16.96 -10.92 15.34
CA ALA A 347 -15.61 -10.41 15.29
C ALA A 347 -15.51 -9.00 15.88
N ILE A 348 -14.49 -8.78 16.72
CA ILE A 348 -14.21 -7.45 17.26
C ILE A 348 -13.57 -6.58 16.15
N LYS A 349 -14.17 -5.44 15.90
CA LYS A 349 -13.67 -4.40 14.98
C LYS A 349 -13.02 -3.27 15.78
N TYR A 350 -12.02 -2.64 15.21
CA TYR A 350 -11.23 -1.62 15.87
C TYR A 350 -11.05 -0.39 15.02
N VAL A 351 -11.11 0.79 15.64
CA VAL A 351 -10.55 2.02 15.09
C VAL A 351 -9.08 2.07 15.44
N MET A 352 -8.24 2.17 14.42
CA MET A 352 -6.78 2.10 14.51
C MET A 352 -6.14 3.32 13.87
N LEU A 353 -4.93 3.64 14.30
CA LEU A 353 -4.11 4.66 13.66
C LEU A 353 -3.73 4.28 12.22
N ASN A 354 -3.39 5.29 11.44
CA ASN A 354 -2.94 5.12 10.06
C ASN A 354 -1.61 4.34 10.00
N ALA A 355 -1.31 3.78 8.84
CA ALA A 355 -0.11 2.97 8.63
C ALA A 355 1.22 3.73 8.81
N ASN A 356 1.20 5.07 8.74
CA ASN A 356 2.37 5.93 8.94
C ASN A 356 2.58 6.38 10.40
N SER A 357 1.70 6.00 11.32
CA SER A 357 1.78 6.37 12.73
C SER A 357 2.93 5.67 13.46
N LYS A 358 3.36 6.25 14.62
CA LYS A 358 4.35 5.67 15.53
C LYS A 358 4.02 4.21 15.85
N LEU A 359 2.82 3.93 16.38
CA LEU A 359 2.43 2.60 16.83
C LEU A 359 2.42 1.53 15.73
N LYS A 360 2.10 1.93 14.49
CA LYS A 360 2.17 1.01 13.33
C LYS A 360 3.59 0.85 12.81
N GLY A 361 4.36 1.92 12.83
CA GLY A 361 5.77 1.93 12.42
C GLY A 361 6.64 1.08 13.35
N GLU A 362 6.48 1.20 14.66
CA GLU A 362 7.18 0.37 15.65
C GLU A 362 6.89 -1.12 15.46
N LYS A 363 5.61 -1.50 15.27
CA LYS A 363 5.22 -2.89 14.99
C LYS A 363 5.79 -3.40 13.67
N ASP A 364 5.89 -2.55 12.64
CA ASP A 364 6.52 -2.92 11.38
C ASP A 364 8.03 -3.13 11.57
N TRP A 365 8.70 -2.25 12.30
CA TRP A 365 10.11 -2.41 12.62
C TRP A 365 10.38 -3.70 13.40
N GLU A 366 9.67 -3.93 14.51
CA GLU A 366 9.79 -5.16 15.31
C GLU A 366 9.60 -6.43 14.46
N LYS A 367 8.60 -6.43 13.59
CA LYS A 367 8.33 -7.54 12.67
C LYS A 367 9.55 -7.88 11.80
N TYR A 368 10.23 -6.86 11.26
CA TYR A 368 11.41 -7.06 10.43
C TYR A 368 12.64 -7.44 11.25
N GLU A 369 12.79 -6.91 12.46
CA GLU A 369 13.90 -7.32 13.36
C GLU A 369 13.75 -8.78 13.79
N VAL A 370 12.55 -9.25 14.11
CA VAL A 370 12.31 -10.67 14.38
C VAL A 370 12.66 -11.55 13.16
N ALA A 371 12.31 -11.09 11.95
CA ALA A 371 12.66 -11.80 10.73
C ALA A 371 14.18 -11.81 10.47
N ARG A 372 14.90 -10.73 10.78
CA ARG A 372 16.36 -10.67 10.72
C ARG A 372 17.03 -11.61 11.74
N LYS A 373 16.48 -11.68 12.96
CA LYS A 373 16.95 -12.64 13.97
C LYS A 373 16.81 -14.08 13.49
N LEU A 374 15.76 -14.41 12.73
CA LEU A 374 15.60 -15.76 12.18
C LEU A 374 16.77 -16.15 11.28
N LYS A 375 17.41 -15.21 10.57
CA LYS A 375 18.59 -15.48 9.74
C LYS A 375 19.71 -16.18 10.49
N THR A 376 19.91 -15.88 11.77
CA THR A 376 21.00 -16.43 12.58
C THR A 376 20.78 -17.89 13.02
N CYS A 377 19.52 -18.36 13.05
CA CYS A 377 19.16 -19.69 13.53
C CYS A 377 18.35 -20.52 12.53
N VAL A 378 18.07 -20.00 11.33
CA VAL A 378 17.22 -20.70 10.35
C VAL A 378 17.83 -22.03 9.89
N GLU A 379 19.15 -22.11 9.76
CA GLU A 379 19.81 -23.35 9.34
C GLU A 379 19.72 -24.41 10.44
N ASP A 380 19.83 -24.04 11.70
CA ASP A 380 19.65 -24.98 12.84
C ASP A 380 18.20 -25.49 12.85
N ILE A 381 17.22 -24.63 12.64
CA ILE A 381 15.81 -25.01 12.53
C ILE A 381 15.61 -25.97 11.35
N ARG A 382 16.27 -25.70 10.20
CA ARG A 382 16.23 -26.57 9.02
C ARG A 382 16.85 -27.93 9.28
N ASN A 383 17.97 -27.97 9.94
CA ASN A 383 18.63 -29.21 10.34
C ASN A 383 17.75 -30.02 11.32
N GLN A 384 17.13 -29.33 12.30
CA GLN A 384 16.24 -29.95 13.27
C GLN A 384 15.03 -30.61 12.60
N TYR A 385 14.26 -29.88 11.76
CA TYR A 385 13.09 -30.49 11.11
C TYR A 385 13.48 -31.61 10.12
N GLN A 386 14.67 -31.55 9.51
CA GLN A 386 15.14 -32.63 8.63
C GLN A 386 15.49 -33.90 9.42
N GLN A 387 15.95 -33.78 10.65
CA GLN A 387 16.13 -34.91 11.57
C GLN A 387 14.77 -35.45 12.02
N ASP A 388 13.83 -34.56 12.35
CA ASP A 388 12.48 -34.87 12.81
C ASP A 388 11.65 -35.66 11.78
N PHE A 389 11.98 -35.60 10.47
CA PHE A 389 11.34 -36.48 9.46
C PHE A 389 11.46 -37.97 9.76
N LYS A 390 12.40 -38.37 10.58
CA LYS A 390 12.64 -39.77 10.99
C LYS A 390 12.17 -40.07 12.42
N SER A 391 11.56 -39.11 13.11
CA SER A 391 11.10 -39.28 14.48
C SER A 391 10.18 -40.51 14.63
N LYS A 392 10.21 -41.16 15.76
CA LYS A 392 9.25 -42.22 16.09
C LYS A 392 7.85 -41.67 16.33
N THR A 393 7.74 -40.44 16.77
CA THR A 393 6.47 -39.74 17.08
C THR A 393 5.85 -39.14 15.82
N MET A 394 4.60 -39.48 15.51
CA MET A 394 3.88 -39.00 14.33
C MET A 394 3.66 -37.49 14.36
N GLU A 395 3.29 -36.92 15.50
CA GLU A 395 3.15 -35.46 15.69
C GLU A 395 4.44 -34.72 15.30
N THR A 396 5.61 -35.18 15.73
CA THR A 396 6.90 -34.58 15.38
C THR A 396 7.18 -34.66 13.88
N ARG A 397 6.83 -35.79 13.23
CA ARG A 397 6.95 -35.88 11.75
C ARG A 397 6.04 -34.94 11.02
N GLN A 398 4.77 -34.84 11.45
CA GLN A 398 3.80 -33.92 10.84
C GLN A 398 4.25 -32.47 11.01
N ARG A 399 4.68 -32.09 12.20
CA ARG A 399 5.24 -30.76 12.48
C ARG A 399 6.45 -30.44 11.59
N ALA A 400 7.36 -31.40 11.42
CA ALA A 400 8.54 -31.22 10.58
C ALA A 400 8.18 -31.01 9.10
N VAL A 401 7.24 -31.77 8.55
CA VAL A 401 6.78 -31.61 7.16
C VAL A 401 6.03 -30.30 6.99
N ALA A 402 5.18 -29.91 7.93
CA ALA A 402 4.49 -28.61 7.90
C ALA A 402 5.48 -27.43 7.95
N LEU A 403 6.51 -27.50 8.80
CA LEU A 403 7.58 -26.50 8.84
C LEU A 403 8.35 -26.42 7.52
N TYR A 404 8.65 -27.55 6.91
CA TYR A 404 9.26 -27.59 5.59
C TYR A 404 8.40 -26.85 4.55
N PHE A 405 7.08 -27.04 4.53
CA PHE A 405 6.19 -26.32 3.63
C PHE A 405 6.12 -24.83 3.92
N ILE A 406 6.09 -24.43 5.19
CA ILE A 406 6.08 -23.03 5.59
C ILE A 406 7.40 -22.34 5.23
N ASP A 407 8.54 -23.01 5.45
CA ASP A 407 9.86 -22.47 5.13
C ASP A 407 10.10 -22.45 3.61
N LYS A 408 9.92 -23.57 2.90
CA LYS A 408 10.33 -23.66 1.48
C LYS A 408 9.28 -23.12 0.51
N LEU A 409 8.00 -23.24 0.82
CA LEU A 409 6.90 -22.81 -0.06
C LEU A 409 6.20 -21.54 0.43
N ALA A 410 6.69 -20.94 1.50
CA ALA A 410 6.10 -19.77 2.13
C ALA A 410 4.57 -19.92 2.39
N LEU A 411 4.08 -21.13 2.69
CA LEU A 411 2.67 -21.35 3.00
C LEU A 411 2.28 -20.62 4.29
N ARG A 412 1.02 -20.21 4.38
CA ARG A 412 0.44 -19.70 5.63
C ARG A 412 0.12 -20.90 6.53
N ALA A 413 0.24 -20.71 7.86
CA ALA A 413 -0.04 -21.78 8.81
C ALA A 413 -1.47 -22.36 8.64
N GLY A 414 -2.50 -21.53 8.57
CA GLY A 414 -3.91 -21.97 8.45
C GLY A 414 -4.48 -22.38 9.81
N ASN A 415 -5.52 -21.66 10.26
CA ASN A 415 -6.26 -22.05 11.46
C ASN A 415 -7.36 -23.04 11.10
N GLU A 416 -7.72 -23.87 12.03
CA GLU A 416 -8.92 -24.66 12.02
C GLU A 416 -10.15 -23.73 11.88
N LYS A 417 -11.20 -24.21 11.24
CA LYS A 417 -12.42 -23.45 11.00
C LYS A 417 -13.62 -24.30 11.31
N GLU A 418 -14.63 -23.66 11.85
CA GLU A 418 -15.92 -24.28 12.04
C GLU A 418 -16.70 -24.27 10.73
N GLU A 419 -17.27 -25.41 10.37
CA GLU A 419 -18.12 -25.55 9.19
C GLU A 419 -19.36 -24.66 9.32
N GLY A 420 -19.77 -24.03 8.24
CA GLY A 420 -20.88 -23.08 8.23
C GLY A 420 -20.57 -21.68 8.75
N GLU A 421 -19.41 -21.45 9.40
CA GLU A 421 -19.05 -20.14 9.96
C GLU A 421 -18.20 -19.28 9.02
N THR A 422 -17.35 -19.90 8.23
CA THR A 422 -16.43 -19.20 7.31
C THR A 422 -16.32 -19.89 5.98
N ALA A 423 -15.84 -19.18 4.94
CA ALA A 423 -15.54 -19.80 3.65
C ALA A 423 -14.51 -20.92 3.81
N ASP A 424 -14.69 -22.01 3.07
CA ASP A 424 -13.75 -23.12 3.06
C ASP A 424 -12.44 -22.70 2.39
N THR A 425 -11.47 -22.31 3.19
CA THR A 425 -10.13 -21.93 2.77
C THR A 425 -9.13 -22.49 3.75
N VAL A 426 -8.04 -23.06 3.26
CA VAL A 426 -7.07 -23.77 4.09
C VAL A 426 -5.69 -23.10 4.09
N GLY A 427 -4.88 -23.49 5.06
CA GLY A 427 -3.45 -23.22 5.11
C GLY A 427 -2.71 -24.50 5.44
N CYS A 428 -1.42 -24.42 5.75
CA CYS A 428 -0.57 -25.60 5.92
C CYS A 428 -1.11 -26.60 6.95
N CYS A 429 -1.48 -26.13 8.16
CA CYS A 429 -1.94 -27.02 9.24
C CYS A 429 -3.35 -27.56 9.03
N SER A 430 -4.17 -26.92 8.19
CA SER A 430 -5.52 -27.33 7.86
C SER A 430 -5.66 -27.88 6.43
N LEU A 431 -4.55 -28.38 5.84
CA LEU A 431 -4.59 -29.10 4.57
C LEU A 431 -5.30 -30.44 4.76
N ARG A 432 -6.21 -30.77 3.84
CA ARG A 432 -6.84 -32.08 3.76
C ARG A 432 -6.14 -32.97 2.73
N VAL A 433 -6.41 -34.27 2.76
CA VAL A 433 -5.82 -35.25 1.84
C VAL A 433 -6.11 -34.90 0.39
N GLU A 434 -7.33 -34.46 0.07
CA GLU A 434 -7.76 -34.03 -1.28
C GLU A 434 -6.97 -32.86 -1.88
N HIS A 435 -6.30 -32.07 -1.06
CA HIS A 435 -5.56 -30.89 -1.48
C HIS A 435 -4.18 -31.20 -2.05
N ILE A 436 -3.71 -32.45 -1.92
CA ILE A 436 -2.39 -32.85 -2.42
C ILE A 436 -2.45 -34.13 -3.25
N THR A 437 -1.67 -34.17 -4.31
CA THR A 437 -1.45 -35.39 -5.11
C THR A 437 0.04 -35.68 -5.18
N LEU A 438 0.38 -36.96 -4.95
CA LEU A 438 1.78 -37.43 -4.90
C LEU A 438 2.16 -38.09 -6.23
N HIS A 439 3.14 -37.53 -6.92
CA HIS A 439 3.70 -38.10 -8.14
C HIS A 439 5.13 -38.61 -7.88
N LYS A 440 5.35 -39.92 -8.06
CA LYS A 440 6.70 -40.50 -7.93
C LYS A 440 7.69 -39.87 -8.90
N LYS A 441 7.22 -39.57 -10.13
CA LYS A 441 7.97 -38.85 -11.16
C LYS A 441 6.98 -38.03 -12.02
N LEU A 442 7.31 -36.76 -12.23
CA LEU A 442 6.53 -35.82 -13.07
C LEU A 442 7.48 -34.81 -13.69
N ASP A 443 7.32 -34.56 -15.00
CA ASP A 443 8.13 -33.56 -15.76
C ASP A 443 9.66 -33.70 -15.54
N GLY A 444 10.15 -34.96 -15.49
CA GLY A 444 11.56 -35.26 -15.25
C GLY A 444 12.02 -35.22 -13.79
N ASN A 445 11.22 -34.68 -12.89
CA ASN A 445 11.51 -34.57 -11.45
C ASN A 445 10.96 -35.76 -10.67
N ALA A 446 11.73 -36.25 -9.68
CA ALA A 446 11.28 -37.28 -8.74
C ALA A 446 10.64 -36.65 -7.49
N CYS A 447 9.70 -37.37 -6.87
CA CYS A 447 9.05 -36.98 -5.62
C CYS A 447 8.35 -35.61 -5.74
N VAL A 448 7.43 -35.44 -6.70
CA VAL A 448 6.70 -34.20 -6.88
C VAL A 448 5.40 -34.22 -6.10
N VAL A 449 5.11 -33.14 -5.38
CA VAL A 449 3.84 -32.88 -4.71
C VAL A 449 3.08 -31.83 -5.52
N GLU A 450 1.89 -32.18 -5.93
CA GLU A 450 0.94 -31.25 -6.55
C GLU A 450 -0.02 -30.76 -5.48
N PHE A 451 -0.12 -29.45 -5.33
CA PHE A 451 -1.02 -28.76 -4.42
C PHE A 451 -2.16 -28.11 -5.22
N ASP A 452 -3.39 -28.30 -4.79
CA ASP A 452 -4.56 -27.62 -5.34
C ASP A 452 -5.58 -27.34 -4.22
N PHE A 453 -5.62 -26.10 -3.76
CA PHE A 453 -6.53 -25.69 -2.70
C PHE A 453 -6.86 -24.19 -2.73
N LEU A 454 -7.96 -23.82 -2.10
CA LEU A 454 -8.30 -22.41 -1.86
C LEU A 454 -7.63 -21.92 -0.58
N GLY A 455 -6.75 -20.95 -0.72
CA GLY A 455 -6.09 -20.29 0.40
C GLY A 455 -6.82 -19.02 0.86
N LYS A 456 -6.14 -18.20 1.65
CA LYS A 456 -6.69 -16.94 2.16
C LYS A 456 -7.32 -16.09 1.05
N ASP A 457 -8.48 -15.52 1.34
CA ASP A 457 -9.29 -14.71 0.40
C ASP A 457 -9.87 -15.52 -0.77
N SER A 458 -9.96 -16.86 -0.62
CA SER A 458 -10.40 -17.83 -1.64
C SER A 458 -9.53 -17.80 -2.91
N ILE A 459 -8.27 -17.41 -2.77
CA ILE A 459 -7.31 -17.44 -3.87
C ILE A 459 -6.75 -18.86 -4.00
N ARG A 460 -6.92 -19.47 -5.18
CA ARG A 460 -6.42 -20.81 -5.46
C ARG A 460 -4.90 -20.84 -5.40
N TYR A 461 -4.35 -21.80 -4.66
CA TYR A 461 -2.96 -22.18 -4.68
C TYR A 461 -2.83 -23.46 -5.50
N TYR A 462 -2.27 -23.36 -6.69
CA TYR A 462 -1.96 -24.49 -7.55
C TYR A 462 -0.47 -24.50 -7.83
N ASN A 463 0.23 -25.57 -7.44
CA ASN A 463 1.67 -25.67 -7.62
C ASN A 463 2.11 -27.13 -7.64
N LYS A 464 3.08 -27.45 -8.51
CA LYS A 464 3.75 -28.74 -8.61
C LYS A 464 5.20 -28.58 -8.20
N VAL A 465 5.56 -29.15 -7.07
CA VAL A 465 6.87 -28.87 -6.45
C VAL A 465 7.61 -30.18 -6.18
N PRO A 466 8.85 -30.34 -6.66
CA PRO A 466 9.72 -31.41 -6.23
C PRO A 466 10.09 -31.21 -4.76
N VAL A 467 9.95 -32.26 -3.96
CA VAL A 467 10.23 -32.24 -2.52
C VAL A 467 11.27 -33.27 -2.14
N LEU A 468 11.83 -33.13 -0.93
CA LEU A 468 12.75 -34.13 -0.39
C LEU A 468 12.07 -35.51 -0.33
N SER A 469 12.79 -36.57 -0.70
CA SER A 469 12.27 -37.95 -0.68
C SER A 469 11.70 -38.34 0.68
N LYS A 470 12.28 -37.85 1.79
CA LYS A 470 11.75 -38.07 3.14
C LYS A 470 10.41 -37.39 3.38
N VAL A 471 10.21 -36.16 2.85
CA VAL A 471 8.94 -35.45 2.90
C VAL A 471 7.88 -36.21 2.11
N PHE A 472 8.20 -36.62 0.89
CA PHE A 472 7.32 -37.40 0.02
C PHE A 472 6.85 -38.71 0.68
N LYS A 473 7.77 -39.44 1.30
CA LYS A 473 7.47 -40.70 2.03
C LYS A 473 6.57 -40.43 3.24
N ASN A 474 6.82 -39.36 4.00
CA ASN A 474 5.99 -39.01 5.15
C ASN A 474 4.57 -38.60 4.72
N LEU A 475 4.41 -37.84 3.62
CA LEU A 475 3.10 -37.51 3.09
C LEU A 475 2.30 -38.76 2.71
N GLY A 476 2.92 -39.73 2.01
CA GLY A 476 2.28 -41.01 1.72
C GLY A 476 1.86 -41.77 2.97
N LEU A 477 2.64 -41.65 4.06
CA LEU A 477 2.28 -42.24 5.35
C LEU A 477 1.10 -41.50 6.01
N PHE A 478 1.08 -40.16 5.95
CA PHE A 478 0.01 -39.34 6.54
C PHE A 478 -1.33 -39.54 5.84
N MET A 479 -1.33 -39.84 4.55
CA MET A 479 -2.54 -40.09 3.74
C MET A 479 -3.08 -41.51 3.89
N LYS A 480 -2.24 -42.47 4.38
CA LYS A 480 -2.62 -43.88 4.44
C LYS A 480 -3.80 -44.10 5.38
N GLY A 481 -4.89 -44.69 4.84
CA GLY A 481 -6.11 -45.00 5.59
C GLY A 481 -7.04 -43.81 5.84
N LYS A 482 -6.75 -42.64 5.27
CA LYS A 482 -7.57 -41.42 5.37
C LYS A 482 -8.44 -41.23 4.11
N LYS A 483 -9.60 -40.61 4.29
CA LYS A 483 -10.52 -40.17 3.20
C LYS A 483 -10.05 -38.80 2.65
N PRO A 484 -10.52 -38.40 1.46
CA PRO A 484 -10.16 -37.13 0.86
C PRO A 484 -10.39 -35.89 1.76
N GLY A 485 -11.53 -35.85 2.47
CA GLY A 485 -11.88 -34.73 3.37
C GLY A 485 -11.17 -34.73 4.73
N ASP A 486 -10.39 -35.78 5.07
CA ASP A 486 -9.72 -35.88 6.35
C ASP A 486 -8.49 -34.94 6.38
N ASP A 487 -8.17 -34.43 7.56
CA ASP A 487 -6.98 -33.60 7.78
C ASP A 487 -5.69 -34.35 7.48
N LEU A 488 -4.84 -33.75 6.66
CA LEU A 488 -3.50 -34.29 6.36
C LEU A 488 -2.65 -34.35 7.61
N PHE A 489 -2.69 -33.32 8.45
CA PHE A 489 -1.95 -33.13 9.67
C PHE A 489 -2.86 -33.20 10.90
N ASP A 490 -3.47 -34.38 11.14
CA ASP A 490 -4.45 -34.63 12.19
C ASP A 490 -3.92 -34.45 13.64
N ARG A 491 -2.61 -34.32 13.82
CA ARG A 491 -1.95 -34.15 15.14
C ARG A 491 -1.26 -32.80 15.29
N LEU A 492 -1.54 -31.83 14.40
CA LEU A 492 -0.89 -30.56 14.38
C LEU A 492 -1.92 -29.43 14.21
N ASN A 493 -1.84 -28.42 15.07
CA ASN A 493 -2.58 -27.18 14.89
C ASN A 493 -1.64 -25.96 14.94
N THR A 494 -2.15 -24.78 14.62
CA THR A 494 -1.35 -23.56 14.60
C THR A 494 -0.82 -23.15 15.96
N THR A 495 -1.52 -23.49 17.04
CA THR A 495 -1.11 -23.17 18.42
C THR A 495 0.10 -24.01 18.82
N SER A 496 0.03 -25.34 18.62
CA SER A 496 1.14 -26.24 18.92
C SER A 496 2.38 -25.93 18.09
N LEU A 497 2.18 -25.62 16.79
CA LEU A 497 3.24 -25.21 15.87
C LEU A 497 3.94 -23.93 16.36
N ASN A 498 3.18 -22.88 16.68
CA ASN A 498 3.76 -21.60 17.12
C ASN A 498 4.40 -21.73 18.52
N LYS A 499 3.87 -22.57 19.41
CA LYS A 499 4.50 -22.87 20.70
C LYS A 499 5.89 -23.50 20.50
N HIS A 500 5.99 -24.47 19.59
CA HIS A 500 7.29 -25.07 19.24
C HIS A 500 8.24 -24.04 18.62
N LEU A 501 7.78 -23.20 17.68
CA LEU A 501 8.61 -22.16 17.08
C LEU A 501 9.13 -21.17 18.13
N SER A 502 8.29 -20.73 19.06
CA SER A 502 8.69 -19.83 20.14
C SER A 502 9.73 -20.42 21.08
N SER A 503 9.76 -21.77 21.25
CA SER A 503 10.81 -22.44 22.01
C SER A 503 12.16 -22.49 21.29
N LEU A 504 12.16 -22.44 19.95
CA LEU A 504 13.39 -22.38 19.14
C LEU A 504 13.99 -20.97 19.09
N MET A 505 13.15 -19.95 19.01
CA MET A 505 13.55 -18.54 19.02
C MET A 505 12.43 -17.68 19.63
N PRO A 506 12.70 -16.85 20.66
CA PRO A 506 11.68 -15.96 21.24
C PRO A 506 11.02 -15.05 20.18
N GLY A 507 9.70 -15.04 20.15
CA GLY A 507 8.90 -14.26 19.19
C GLY A 507 8.77 -14.89 17.80
N LEU A 508 9.37 -16.07 17.54
CA LEU A 508 9.21 -16.75 16.27
C LEU A 508 7.82 -17.36 16.14
N THR A 509 7.21 -17.15 14.99
CA THR A 509 5.95 -17.77 14.58
C THR A 509 6.02 -18.16 13.10
N ALA A 510 5.13 -19.03 12.64
CA ALA A 510 5.04 -19.42 11.22
C ALA A 510 4.98 -18.21 10.26
N LYS A 511 4.36 -17.11 10.68
CA LYS A 511 4.27 -15.87 9.91
C LYS A 511 5.63 -15.22 9.64
N VAL A 512 6.60 -15.38 10.53
CA VAL A 512 7.94 -14.78 10.41
C VAL A 512 8.73 -15.39 9.25
N PHE A 513 8.60 -16.69 9.01
CA PHE A 513 9.23 -17.36 7.85
C PHE A 513 8.84 -16.71 6.53
N ARG A 514 7.59 -16.32 6.38
CA ARG A 514 7.14 -15.65 5.16
C ARG A 514 7.76 -14.26 4.96
N THR A 515 7.95 -13.51 6.07
CA THR A 515 8.65 -12.22 6.03
C THR A 515 10.13 -12.41 5.74
N TYR A 516 10.75 -13.38 6.36
CA TYR A 516 12.15 -13.76 6.15
C TYR A 516 12.40 -14.17 4.70
N ASN A 517 11.67 -15.16 4.20
CA ASN A 517 11.84 -15.69 2.84
C ASN A 517 11.58 -14.59 1.80
N ALA A 518 10.56 -13.76 1.98
CA ALA A 518 10.28 -12.64 1.09
C ALA A 518 11.45 -11.64 1.03
N SER A 519 12.00 -11.28 2.19
CA SER A 519 13.09 -10.29 2.29
C SER A 519 14.42 -10.84 1.74
N ILE A 520 14.78 -12.07 2.08
CA ILE A 520 15.99 -12.74 1.56
C ILE A 520 15.90 -12.89 0.04
N THR A 521 14.79 -13.42 -0.48
CA THR A 521 14.58 -13.59 -1.93
C THR A 521 14.69 -12.24 -2.66
N LEU A 522 14.10 -11.16 -2.10
CA LEU A 522 14.25 -9.84 -2.72
C LEU A 522 15.72 -9.42 -2.78
N GLN A 523 16.44 -9.54 -1.67
CA GLN A 523 17.84 -9.12 -1.59
C GLN A 523 18.73 -9.89 -2.56
N GLU A 524 18.57 -11.23 -2.63
CA GLU A 524 19.31 -12.09 -3.54
C GLU A 524 19.00 -11.77 -4.99
N GLN A 525 17.72 -11.67 -5.34
CA GLN A 525 17.30 -11.34 -6.69
C GLN A 525 17.72 -9.93 -7.14
N LEU A 526 17.72 -8.96 -6.22
CA LEU A 526 18.25 -7.63 -6.53
C LEU A 526 19.75 -7.65 -6.80
N LYS A 527 20.51 -8.48 -6.06
CA LYS A 527 21.95 -8.65 -6.28
C LYS A 527 22.24 -9.29 -7.64
N GLU A 528 21.43 -10.26 -8.03
CA GLU A 528 21.58 -11.00 -9.29
C GLU A 528 21.17 -10.17 -10.52
N LEU A 529 20.02 -9.47 -10.44
CA LEU A 529 19.40 -8.80 -11.58
C LEU A 529 19.83 -7.35 -11.80
N SER A 530 20.54 -6.72 -10.85
CA SER A 530 20.86 -5.30 -10.92
C SER A 530 22.21 -5.06 -11.60
N ASN A 531 22.22 -4.11 -12.54
CA ASN A 531 23.44 -3.65 -13.19
C ASN A 531 23.57 -2.12 -13.06
N MET A 532 24.73 -1.66 -12.62
CA MET A 532 25.00 -0.22 -12.43
C MET A 532 24.98 0.55 -13.76
N SER A 533 25.37 -0.08 -14.87
CA SER A 533 25.42 0.56 -16.18
C SER A 533 24.04 0.76 -16.83
N ASP A 534 22.99 0.09 -16.30
CA ASP A 534 21.64 0.18 -16.83
C ASP A 534 21.05 1.59 -16.62
N ASN A 535 20.17 2.00 -17.51
CA ASN A 535 19.40 3.21 -17.28
C ASN A 535 18.31 3.00 -16.20
N VAL A 536 17.75 4.09 -15.70
CA VAL A 536 16.76 4.06 -14.61
C VAL A 536 15.53 3.19 -14.94
N ALA A 537 15.11 3.08 -16.20
CA ALA A 537 13.95 2.28 -16.57
C ALA A 537 14.26 0.78 -16.51
N GLU A 538 15.43 0.37 -16.96
CA GLU A 538 15.93 -1.00 -16.89
C GLU A 538 16.19 -1.42 -15.43
N LYS A 539 16.81 -0.55 -14.62
CA LYS A 539 16.98 -0.78 -13.18
C LYS A 539 15.64 -1.00 -12.48
N LEU A 540 14.61 -0.23 -12.85
CA LEU A 540 13.26 -0.43 -12.30
C LEU A 540 12.61 -1.75 -12.76
N LEU A 541 12.86 -2.18 -13.98
CA LEU A 541 12.39 -3.49 -14.45
C LEU A 541 13.04 -4.62 -13.65
N SER A 542 14.37 -4.54 -13.43
CA SER A 542 15.11 -5.49 -12.58
C SER A 542 14.55 -5.53 -11.16
N TYR A 543 14.27 -4.37 -10.57
CA TYR A 543 13.61 -4.29 -9.26
C TYR A 543 12.22 -4.94 -9.26
N ASN A 544 11.40 -4.68 -10.28
CA ASN A 544 10.06 -5.26 -10.38
C ASN A 544 10.11 -6.77 -10.61
N ARG A 545 11.08 -7.29 -11.36
CA ARG A 545 11.32 -8.73 -11.54
C ARG A 545 11.75 -9.41 -10.23
N ALA A 546 12.65 -8.78 -9.46
CA ALA A 546 13.01 -9.26 -8.13
C ALA A 546 11.79 -9.31 -7.20
N ASN A 547 10.98 -8.26 -7.17
CA ASN A 547 9.74 -8.25 -6.39
C ASN A 547 8.67 -9.24 -6.93
N ARG A 548 8.65 -9.50 -8.25
CA ARG A 548 7.81 -10.52 -8.87
C ARG A 548 8.17 -11.92 -8.39
N ALA A 549 9.45 -12.26 -8.28
CA ALA A 549 9.90 -13.53 -7.72
C ALA A 549 9.34 -13.74 -6.30
N VAL A 550 9.40 -12.72 -5.45
CA VAL A 550 8.79 -12.74 -4.12
C VAL A 550 7.28 -12.89 -4.16
N ALA A 551 6.60 -12.20 -5.07
CA ALA A 551 5.15 -12.26 -5.19
C ALA A 551 4.67 -13.65 -5.65
N ILE A 552 5.42 -14.32 -6.52
CA ILE A 552 5.19 -15.71 -6.95
C ILE A 552 5.38 -16.65 -5.75
N LEU A 553 6.51 -16.56 -5.04
CA LEU A 553 6.78 -17.35 -3.84
C LEU A 553 5.65 -17.22 -2.82
N CYS A 554 5.12 -16.02 -2.64
CA CYS A 554 4.05 -15.72 -1.70
C CYS A 554 2.64 -15.93 -2.27
N ASN A 555 2.48 -16.39 -3.50
CA ASN A 555 1.18 -16.53 -4.19
C ASN A 555 0.33 -15.24 -4.14
N HIS A 556 0.97 -14.08 -4.40
CA HIS A 556 0.27 -12.80 -4.47
C HIS A 556 -0.34 -12.57 -5.85
N GLN A 557 -1.51 -13.11 -6.07
CA GLN A 557 -2.24 -13.01 -7.32
C GLN A 557 -3.24 -11.85 -7.32
N ARG A 558 -3.63 -11.42 -8.52
CA ARG A 558 -4.75 -10.51 -8.76
C ARG A 558 -5.41 -10.86 -10.09
N ALA A 559 -6.71 -10.61 -10.20
CA ALA A 559 -7.37 -10.64 -11.50
C ALA A 559 -6.85 -9.49 -12.39
N PRO A 560 -6.61 -9.73 -13.69
CA PRO A 560 -6.29 -8.66 -14.62
C PRO A 560 -7.40 -7.59 -14.62
N PRO A 561 -7.03 -6.30 -14.65
CA PRO A 561 -8.04 -5.24 -14.78
C PRO A 561 -8.87 -5.41 -16.06
N LYS A 562 -10.18 -5.19 -16.01
CA LYS A 562 -11.09 -5.28 -17.18
C LYS A 562 -10.61 -4.46 -18.39
N THR A 563 -9.90 -3.35 -18.13
CA THR A 563 -9.35 -2.46 -19.18
C THR A 563 -7.90 -2.78 -19.54
N PHE A 564 -7.35 -3.92 -19.14
CA PHE A 564 -5.93 -4.25 -19.34
C PHE A 564 -5.59 -4.31 -20.83
N GLU A 565 -6.34 -5.07 -21.63
CA GLU A 565 -6.10 -5.25 -23.07
C GLU A 565 -6.17 -3.91 -23.81
N GLN A 566 -7.20 -3.09 -23.52
CA GLN A 566 -7.32 -1.75 -24.11
C GLN A 566 -6.14 -0.85 -23.71
N SER A 567 -5.67 -0.94 -22.46
CA SER A 567 -4.52 -0.18 -21.97
C SER A 567 -3.22 -0.62 -22.63
N MET A 568 -3.05 -1.93 -22.89
CA MET A 568 -1.89 -2.46 -23.60
C MET A 568 -1.91 -2.09 -25.08
N ALA A 569 -3.05 -2.20 -25.77
CA ALA A 569 -3.21 -1.75 -27.15
C ALA A 569 -2.87 -0.27 -27.31
N ASN A 570 -3.37 0.59 -26.41
CA ASN A 570 -3.04 2.01 -26.40
C ASN A 570 -1.55 2.29 -26.14
N LEU A 571 -0.87 1.45 -25.37
CA LEU A 571 0.58 1.56 -25.13
C LEU A 571 1.35 1.11 -26.35
N GLN A 572 0.94 0.00 -26.99
CA GLN A 572 1.56 -0.50 -28.22
C GLN A 572 1.45 0.54 -29.34
N ALA A 573 0.28 1.13 -29.58
CA ALA A 573 0.12 2.20 -30.56
C ALA A 573 1.06 3.39 -30.30
N LYS A 574 1.32 3.74 -29.03
CA LYS A 574 2.31 4.79 -28.69
C LYS A 574 3.75 4.36 -28.97
N ILE A 575 4.07 3.08 -28.77
CA ILE A 575 5.38 2.52 -29.09
C ILE A 575 5.61 2.59 -30.59
N ASP A 576 4.62 2.18 -31.39
CA ASP A 576 4.72 2.15 -32.85
C ASP A 576 4.87 3.57 -33.41
N ALA A 577 4.03 4.52 -32.96
CA ALA A 577 4.19 5.93 -33.30
C ALA A 577 5.56 6.50 -32.91
N ARG A 578 6.14 6.02 -31.80
CA ARG A 578 7.48 6.47 -31.37
C ARG A 578 8.60 5.82 -32.19
N LYS A 579 8.43 4.59 -32.66
CA LYS A 579 9.34 3.92 -33.60
C LYS A 579 9.41 4.69 -34.92
N GLU A 580 8.26 5.12 -35.41
CA GLU A 580 8.17 5.91 -36.61
C GLU A 580 8.89 7.27 -36.48
N LEU A 581 8.61 8.01 -35.38
CA LEU A 581 9.32 9.24 -35.07
C LEU A 581 10.82 9.08 -34.91
N LEU A 582 11.28 7.92 -34.38
CA LEU A 582 12.69 7.61 -34.31
C LEU A 582 13.30 7.36 -35.69
N SER A 583 12.57 6.67 -36.56
CA SER A 583 12.99 6.45 -37.97
C SER A 583 13.15 7.77 -38.71
N GLN A 584 12.16 8.67 -38.62
CA GLN A 584 12.20 10.01 -39.17
C GLN A 584 13.37 10.83 -38.63
N ALA A 585 13.58 10.85 -37.30
CA ALA A 585 14.69 11.56 -36.65
C ALA A 585 16.08 11.02 -37.11
N LYS A 586 16.19 9.71 -37.34
CA LYS A 586 17.42 9.10 -37.89
C LYS A 586 17.68 9.53 -39.35
N SER A 587 16.63 9.60 -40.19
CA SER A 587 16.71 10.09 -41.56
C SER A 587 17.14 11.55 -41.60
N GLU A 588 16.51 12.40 -40.76
CA GLU A 588 16.88 13.81 -40.66
C GLU A 588 18.33 14.01 -40.18
N LEU A 589 18.79 13.18 -39.23
CA LEU A 589 20.20 13.21 -38.78
C LEU A 589 21.15 12.82 -39.92
N LYS A 590 20.80 11.76 -40.68
CA LYS A 590 21.60 11.30 -41.82
C LYS A 590 21.73 12.40 -42.88
N GLN A 591 20.61 13.10 -43.17
CA GLN A 591 20.60 14.23 -44.09
C GLN A 591 21.42 15.41 -43.55
N ALA A 592 21.23 15.81 -42.31
CA ALA A 592 22.01 16.89 -41.70
C ALA A 592 23.53 16.63 -41.68
N LYS A 593 23.94 15.36 -41.51
CA LYS A 593 25.37 14.96 -41.63
C LYS A 593 25.89 15.07 -43.04
N LYS A 594 25.08 14.69 -44.04
CA LYS A 594 25.45 14.86 -45.46
C LYS A 594 25.58 16.34 -45.83
N ASP A 595 24.61 17.18 -45.40
CA ASP A 595 24.61 18.62 -45.66
C ASP A 595 25.82 19.29 -45.01
N ALA A 596 26.17 18.87 -43.78
CA ALA A 596 27.37 19.37 -43.09
C ALA A 596 28.69 18.96 -43.77
N ALA A 597 28.74 17.76 -44.34
CA ALA A 597 29.91 17.28 -45.06
C ALA A 597 30.08 17.89 -46.47
N ALA A 598 28.99 18.37 -47.08
CA ALA A 598 28.98 19.03 -48.37
C ALA A 598 29.32 20.54 -48.33
N GLN A 599 29.38 21.13 -47.12
CA GLN A 599 29.75 22.53 -46.97
C GLN A 599 31.25 22.78 -47.09
N ASP A 600 31.58 23.81 -47.86
CA ASP A 600 32.95 24.23 -48.09
C ASP A 600 33.62 24.70 -46.80
N SER A 601 34.82 24.19 -46.50
CA SER A 601 35.55 24.40 -45.25
C SER A 601 36.08 25.83 -45.04
N SER A 602 35.86 26.71 -45.99
CA SER A 602 36.39 28.08 -45.97
C SER A 602 35.60 29.06 -45.08
N ASP A 603 34.32 28.78 -44.73
CA ASP A 603 33.50 29.63 -43.83
C ASP A 603 33.29 29.01 -42.48
N GLN A 604 34.08 29.41 -41.49
CA GLN A 604 34.01 28.95 -40.09
C GLN A 604 32.65 29.16 -39.42
N LYS A 605 31.86 30.18 -39.83
CA LYS A 605 30.53 30.44 -39.27
C LYS A 605 29.48 29.49 -39.80
N LEU A 606 29.55 29.08 -41.05
CA LEU A 606 28.65 28.13 -41.67
C LEU A 606 28.91 26.71 -41.16
N THR A 607 30.17 26.31 -41.05
CA THR A 607 30.59 25.02 -40.46
C THR A 607 30.17 24.89 -39.02
N ALA A 608 30.30 25.94 -38.19
CA ALA A 608 29.84 25.93 -36.81
C ALA A 608 28.31 25.82 -36.69
N LYS A 609 27.53 26.47 -37.59
CA LYS A 609 26.06 26.34 -37.61
C LYS A 609 25.64 24.92 -38.03
N ALA A 610 26.29 24.32 -39.03
CA ALA A 610 26.01 22.97 -39.48
C ALA A 610 26.30 21.94 -38.36
N ALA A 611 27.42 22.09 -37.65
CA ALA A 611 27.76 21.26 -36.47
C ALA A 611 26.70 21.39 -35.36
N GLN A 612 26.20 22.58 -35.11
CA GLN A 612 25.09 22.78 -34.13
C GLN A 612 23.79 22.09 -34.57
N VAL A 613 23.47 22.08 -35.87
CA VAL A 613 22.27 21.38 -36.38
C VAL A 613 22.44 19.88 -36.23
N VAL A 614 23.58 19.30 -36.58
CA VAL A 614 23.90 17.89 -36.38
C VAL A 614 23.77 17.52 -34.90
N GLN A 615 24.37 18.28 -34.00
CA GLN A 615 24.28 18.06 -32.56
C GLN A 615 22.82 18.09 -32.03
N LYS A 616 22.00 19.03 -32.51
CA LYS A 616 20.58 19.09 -32.14
C LYS A 616 19.82 17.84 -32.65
N LYS A 617 20.10 17.37 -33.86
CA LYS A 617 19.47 16.15 -34.41
C LYS A 617 19.94 14.89 -33.67
N GLU A 618 21.22 14.79 -33.29
CA GLU A 618 21.73 13.71 -32.46
C GLU A 618 21.06 13.66 -31.11
N ALA A 619 20.93 14.81 -30.44
CA ALA A 619 20.19 14.93 -29.17
C ALA A 619 18.72 14.51 -29.32
N THR A 620 18.09 14.80 -30.49
CA THR A 620 16.72 14.38 -30.78
C THR A 620 16.62 12.87 -30.95
N VAL A 621 17.52 12.25 -31.70
CA VAL A 621 17.59 10.77 -31.87
C VAL A 621 17.82 10.10 -30.52
N LYS A 622 18.78 10.60 -29.70
CA LYS A 622 19.04 10.09 -28.35
C LYS A 622 17.78 10.12 -27.49
N ARG A 623 17.10 11.27 -27.44
CA ARG A 623 15.85 11.45 -26.68
C ARG A 623 14.74 10.53 -27.18
N CYS A 624 14.59 10.32 -28.50
CA CYS A 624 13.59 9.40 -29.05
C CYS A 624 13.90 7.95 -28.70
N LYS A 625 15.17 7.53 -28.75
CA LYS A 625 15.60 6.19 -28.31
C LYS A 625 15.30 5.94 -26.83
N GLU A 626 15.66 6.88 -25.96
CA GLU A 626 15.40 6.78 -24.51
C GLU A 626 13.90 6.70 -24.19
N GLN A 627 13.09 7.47 -24.93
CA GLN A 627 11.63 7.44 -24.75
C GLN A 627 11.02 6.14 -25.25
N LEU A 628 11.48 5.62 -26.38
CA LEU A 628 11.05 4.33 -26.92
C LEU A 628 11.39 3.19 -25.95
N LEU A 629 12.65 3.10 -25.52
CA LEU A 629 13.10 2.11 -24.55
C LEU A 629 12.27 2.14 -23.25
N ARG A 630 11.99 3.35 -22.74
CA ARG A 630 11.12 3.49 -21.54
C ARG A 630 9.73 2.91 -21.78
N MET A 631 9.14 3.08 -22.96
CA MET A 631 7.80 2.55 -23.26
C MET A 631 7.82 1.04 -23.44
N GLU A 632 8.85 0.49 -24.11
CA GLU A 632 9.04 -0.95 -24.30
C GLU A 632 9.24 -1.65 -22.95
N VAL A 633 10.10 -1.12 -22.08
CA VAL A 633 10.27 -1.60 -20.69
C VAL A 633 8.95 -1.53 -19.92
N GLN A 634 8.16 -0.48 -20.09
CA GLN A 634 6.86 -0.36 -19.43
C GLN A 634 5.86 -1.40 -19.95
N ALA A 635 5.89 -1.73 -21.23
CA ALA A 635 5.01 -2.76 -21.79
C ALA A 635 5.40 -4.14 -21.25
N THR A 636 6.68 -4.47 -21.25
CA THR A 636 7.22 -5.71 -20.67
C THR A 636 6.84 -5.85 -19.20
N ASP A 637 7.07 -4.82 -18.38
CA ASP A 637 6.72 -4.81 -16.94
C ASP A 637 5.23 -5.05 -16.72
N ARG A 638 4.37 -4.43 -17.53
CA ARG A 638 2.91 -4.62 -17.42
C ARG A 638 2.48 -6.04 -17.77
N GLU A 639 3.01 -6.59 -18.85
CA GLU A 639 2.66 -7.95 -19.30
C GLU A 639 3.16 -9.00 -18.30
N GLU A 640 4.42 -8.90 -17.86
CA GLU A 640 4.99 -9.80 -16.86
C GLU A 640 4.20 -9.79 -15.55
N ASN A 641 3.60 -8.66 -15.16
CA ASN A 641 2.90 -8.49 -13.89
C ASN A 641 1.37 -8.41 -14.03
N LYS A 642 0.81 -8.88 -15.17
CA LYS A 642 -0.64 -8.87 -15.47
C LYS A 642 -1.48 -9.45 -14.34
N GLN A 643 -1.07 -10.60 -13.80
CA GLN A 643 -1.76 -11.35 -12.75
C GLN A 643 -1.05 -11.30 -11.39
N ILE A 644 -0.01 -10.49 -11.23
CA ILE A 644 0.81 -10.43 -10.03
C ILE A 644 0.55 -9.15 -9.23
N ALA A 645 0.31 -9.31 -7.93
CA ALA A 645 0.07 -8.20 -7.00
C ALA A 645 1.36 -7.76 -6.31
N LEU A 646 2.25 -7.05 -7.02
CA LEU A 646 3.55 -6.56 -6.52
C LEU A 646 3.43 -5.69 -5.25
N GLY A 647 2.34 -4.94 -5.11
CA GLY A 647 2.12 -4.05 -3.96
C GLY A 647 1.92 -4.79 -2.65
N THR A 648 1.38 -6.01 -2.67
CA THR A 648 1.13 -6.81 -1.46
C THR A 648 2.43 -7.21 -0.78
N SER A 649 3.43 -7.64 -1.55
CA SER A 649 4.76 -7.99 -1.04
C SER A 649 5.42 -6.78 -0.40
N LYS A 650 5.48 -5.64 -1.12
CA LYS A 650 6.10 -4.39 -0.67
C LYS A 650 5.52 -3.87 0.64
N LEU A 651 4.20 -3.93 0.81
CA LEU A 651 3.54 -3.35 1.99
C LEU A 651 3.60 -4.24 3.23
N ASN A 652 3.70 -5.58 3.06
CA ASN A 652 3.44 -6.50 4.16
C ASN A 652 4.60 -7.43 4.51
N TYR A 653 5.49 -7.76 3.57
CA TYR A 653 6.47 -8.83 3.76
C TYR A 653 7.92 -8.40 3.52
N LEU A 654 8.18 -7.47 2.61
CA LEU A 654 9.53 -7.00 2.30
C LEU A 654 10.00 -5.98 3.34
N ASP A 655 11.17 -6.20 3.90
CA ASP A 655 11.84 -5.18 4.72
C ASP A 655 12.12 -3.95 3.84
N PRO A 656 11.53 -2.79 4.15
CA PRO A 656 11.66 -1.60 3.31
C PRO A 656 13.12 -1.11 3.21
N ARG A 657 13.96 -1.43 4.17
CA ARG A 657 15.39 -1.04 4.19
C ARG A 657 16.16 -1.64 3.02
N ILE A 658 15.83 -2.86 2.58
CA ILE A 658 16.42 -3.50 1.38
C ILE A 658 16.19 -2.61 0.15
N SER A 659 14.96 -2.14 -0.03
CA SER A 659 14.61 -1.29 -1.16
C SER A 659 15.23 0.10 -1.09
N VAL A 660 15.38 0.63 0.13
CA VAL A 660 16.03 1.94 0.36
C VAL A 660 17.52 1.86 0.07
N ALA A 661 18.23 0.86 0.60
CA ALA A 661 19.65 0.64 0.33
C ALA A 661 19.89 0.42 -1.17
N TRP A 662 19.07 -0.43 -1.81
CA TRP A 662 19.16 -0.65 -3.25
C TRP A 662 18.94 0.66 -4.06
N SER A 663 17.97 1.49 -3.65
CA SER A 663 17.68 2.75 -4.36
C SER A 663 18.84 3.75 -4.25
N LYS A 664 19.52 3.78 -3.10
CA LYS A 664 20.72 4.59 -2.90
C LYS A 664 21.88 4.05 -3.73
N ASN A 665 22.18 2.75 -3.65
CA ASN A 665 23.26 2.10 -4.39
C ASN A 665 23.09 2.22 -5.90
N MET A 666 21.87 2.08 -6.41
CA MET A 666 21.59 2.15 -7.85
C MET A 666 21.30 3.58 -8.36
N GLU A 667 21.39 4.60 -7.50
CA GLU A 667 21.05 6.00 -7.85
C GLU A 667 19.64 6.16 -8.43
N VAL A 668 18.70 5.29 -8.01
CA VAL A 668 17.30 5.33 -8.43
C VAL A 668 16.49 6.10 -7.38
N PRO A 669 15.79 7.18 -7.73
CA PRO A 669 14.97 7.91 -6.77
C PRO A 669 13.91 7.01 -6.12
N ILE A 670 13.81 7.03 -4.79
CA ILE A 670 12.90 6.19 -4.01
C ILE A 670 11.42 6.39 -4.42
N GLU A 671 11.07 7.56 -4.94
CA GLU A 671 9.74 7.87 -5.48
C GLU A 671 9.34 7.00 -6.70
N LYS A 672 10.30 6.39 -7.36
CA LYS A 672 10.04 5.45 -8.45
C LYS A 672 9.66 4.06 -7.94
N ILE A 673 10.11 3.71 -6.73
CA ILE A 673 9.84 2.43 -6.06
C ILE A 673 8.60 2.53 -5.19
N TYR A 674 8.51 3.59 -4.36
CA TYR A 674 7.45 3.83 -3.39
C TYR A 674 6.61 5.04 -3.77
N ASN A 675 5.28 4.87 -3.86
CA ASN A 675 4.36 6.00 -3.98
C ASN A 675 4.30 6.82 -2.67
N LYS A 676 3.58 7.96 -2.66
CA LYS A 676 3.52 8.85 -1.49
C LYS A 676 3.09 8.10 -0.22
N THR A 677 2.01 7.32 -0.28
CA THR A 677 1.49 6.58 0.87
C THR A 677 2.49 5.55 1.42
N GLN A 678 3.23 4.90 0.53
CA GLN A 678 4.29 3.95 0.92
C GLN A 678 5.49 4.67 1.52
N ARG A 679 5.89 5.83 0.99
CA ARG A 679 6.96 6.64 1.58
C ARG A 679 6.58 7.18 2.95
N ASP A 680 5.33 7.60 3.12
CA ASP A 680 4.84 8.04 4.43
C ASP A 680 4.85 6.89 5.44
N LYS A 681 4.42 5.69 5.04
CA LYS A 681 4.45 4.47 5.88
C LYS A 681 5.87 4.07 6.28
N PHE A 682 6.82 4.13 5.35
CA PHE A 682 8.20 3.68 5.54
C PHE A 682 9.18 4.84 5.74
N ALA A 683 8.69 5.99 6.23
CA ALA A 683 9.55 7.16 6.47
C ALA A 683 10.72 6.84 7.39
N TRP A 684 10.50 6.05 8.44
CA TRP A 684 11.53 5.56 9.35
C TRP A 684 12.66 4.80 8.62
N ALA A 685 12.29 3.90 7.71
CA ALA A 685 13.27 3.14 6.95
C ALA A 685 14.03 4.00 5.95
N ILE A 686 13.36 4.95 5.29
CA ILE A 686 13.99 5.88 4.33
C ILE A 686 15.02 6.78 5.03
N ASP A 687 14.74 7.19 6.26
CA ASP A 687 15.61 8.08 7.03
C ASP A 687 16.79 7.34 7.66
N MET A 688 16.56 6.15 8.20
CA MET A 688 17.55 5.40 9.00
C MET A 688 18.49 4.51 8.19
N THR A 689 18.14 4.16 6.92
CA THR A 689 18.89 3.14 6.18
C THR A 689 20.01 3.76 5.37
N GLU A 690 21.21 3.22 5.50
CA GLU A 690 22.37 3.56 4.68
C GLU A 690 22.52 2.58 3.49
N GLU A 691 23.52 2.83 2.63
CA GLU A 691 23.77 2.05 1.40
C GLU A 691 24.24 0.63 1.68
N ASP A 692 24.92 0.44 2.81
CA ASP A 692 25.52 -0.83 3.25
C ASP A 692 24.54 -1.78 3.96
N PHE A 693 23.26 -1.39 4.08
CA PHE A 693 22.28 -2.23 4.77
C PHE A 693 22.12 -3.59 4.10
N VAL A 694 22.28 -4.65 4.90
CA VAL A 694 22.03 -6.05 4.54
C VAL A 694 20.99 -6.64 5.50
N PHE A 695 19.97 -7.29 4.94
CA PHE A 695 18.92 -7.97 5.70
C PHE A 695 19.42 -9.23 6.40
#